data_9efd391efa0a33aab1114acaffef5053
#
_entry.id   9efd391efa0a33aab1114acaffef5053
#
_cell.length_a   1.000
_cell.length_b   1.000
_cell.length_c   1.000
_cell.angle_alpha   90.00
_cell.angle_beta   90.00
_cell.angle_gamma   90.00
#
_symmetry.space_group_name_H-M   'P 1'
#
loop_
_entity.id
_entity.type
_entity.pdbx_description
1 polymer ?
#
loop_
_entity_poly.entity_id
_entity_poly.type
_entity_poly.pdbx_seq_one_letter_code
_entity_poly.pdbx_strand_id
1 'polypeptide(L)'
;MEYENLYRAYASVCRRHADRILFRNQGITFGEAWRRARNRASVLVRAGYGKGDIVAILSGNSPEWCLSYMAITAIGAIALPLDTNLTPEQYRGMLRQVNARGAFVSASFREIFAGIDVFDIEAEPAGDEPLPEAPLCRSDIASLLFTSGTTGNPKIVSLTHGNILHIALVCTRLEEYTEQEVTLAMLPLYHVYAFESTFMAPLVTGSAIVFQTSLKGPDIIRALAENPITIFPAAPQMWELFFDAMVGKIRTQSPAKYRLFMFLLRRAPALKALGLGFILKKVFGPVHNVFGHKIRFFISGGAPLKREYFDYYQRMGFDIMEGYGLTETTGPIAIPYYKEARAGAVGPPIPGNEVRIKQVNADGIGEIWLRGEAVMAGYYRNDEANRQAFDTEGFFNTQDLGYVDKRGHIHITGREKNVIVLDSGKNVYPEELELLFRSSPAIAEIAVFGRKVDGREAVFAVVVPAAKGTGTYPLIREEIARLNRGLPAYRRISRFALSADPLPRNSTRKVLIEEVIRLLEQGVYQTEEGGEAQRRNVLVPTTVREEEIAARLGEKLQAEPLLANETLADRGIDSLGMIELIAHLEDALGIVVDMEKVNPFQSVEEFVRTLAACEQGKGENHDERILRSEITTRMKTFWNPLAELILLLVRIGSRLFWGLTVVHAERLLPGNRIIVANHQSNLDVLWLLGALPYRLRKRLFITGKKELSFLRYPFLGSPVVFVDRTGNVLPSLKAAADILRSGAALIIFPEGTRTRDGSLGKFKSGAAYLAHHLGREIIPVTIRGTFQILPRGRIIPHLVGKGKGSLIVGEPVDPRRFASIEALNDHVRGVIERSLGQPEVVSSSRPN
;
A
#
# COMPACT_ATOMS: atom_id res chain seq x y z
N MET A 1 19.74 28.13 14.07
CA MET A 1 20.49 27.11 13.30
C MET A 1 21.98 27.46 13.32
N GLU A 2 22.84 26.42 13.30
CA GLU A 2 24.26 26.55 13.62
C GLU A 2 25.10 27.28 12.52
N TYR A 3 24.66 27.24 11.24
CA TYR A 3 25.40 27.81 10.11
C TYR A 3 24.52 28.68 9.19
N GLU A 4 25.11 29.76 8.68
CA GLU A 4 24.43 30.70 7.80
C GLU A 4 24.40 30.23 6.34
N ASN A 5 25.46 29.56 5.89
CA ASN A 5 25.59 29.00 4.53
C ASN A 5 26.55 27.82 4.51
N LEU A 6 26.63 27.12 3.38
CA LEU A 6 27.47 25.93 3.19
C LEU A 6 28.94 26.23 3.39
N TYR A 7 29.46 27.38 2.91
CA TYR A 7 30.85 27.77 3.13
C TYR A 7 31.20 27.82 4.62
N ARG A 8 30.38 28.48 5.43
CA ARG A 8 30.53 28.57 6.88
C ARG A 8 30.51 27.19 7.54
N ALA A 9 29.60 26.31 7.09
CA ALA A 9 29.50 24.95 7.58
C ALA A 9 30.79 24.16 7.25
N TYR A 10 31.23 24.18 6.01
CA TYR A 10 32.46 23.47 5.57
C TYR A 10 33.66 23.94 6.35
N ALA A 11 33.89 25.27 6.40
CA ALA A 11 35.03 25.84 7.11
C ALA A 11 35.05 25.51 8.61
N SER A 12 33.89 25.55 9.26
CA SER A 12 33.75 25.23 10.70
C SER A 12 33.96 23.74 10.98
N VAL A 13 33.25 22.86 10.26
CA VAL A 13 33.30 21.42 10.49
C VAL A 13 34.67 20.86 10.13
N CYS A 14 35.23 21.23 8.98
CA CYS A 14 36.54 20.75 8.56
C CYS A 14 37.66 21.22 9.46
N ARG A 15 37.56 22.39 10.09
CA ARG A 15 38.50 22.86 11.11
C ARG A 15 38.35 22.08 12.42
N ARG A 16 37.11 21.83 12.86
CA ARG A 16 36.80 21.10 14.10
C ARG A 16 37.32 19.66 14.05
N HIS A 17 37.22 19.02 12.89
CA HIS A 17 37.55 17.61 12.67
C HIS A 17 38.76 17.40 11.76
N ALA A 18 39.70 18.38 11.70
CA ALA A 18 40.76 18.45 10.67
C ALA A 18 41.54 17.15 10.49
N ASP A 19 41.90 16.47 11.58
CA ASP A 19 42.69 15.24 11.59
C ASP A 19 41.87 13.95 11.41
N ARG A 20 40.53 14.05 11.39
CA ARG A 20 39.64 12.89 11.18
C ARG A 20 39.55 12.59 9.69
N ILE A 21 39.41 11.30 9.37
CA ILE A 21 39.22 10.84 7.99
C ILE A 21 37.78 11.10 7.55
N LEU A 22 37.61 11.86 6.48
CA LEU A 22 36.33 12.04 5.79
C LEU A 22 36.14 10.96 4.70
N PHE A 23 37.11 10.81 3.79
CA PHE A 23 37.05 9.82 2.71
C PHE A 23 37.98 8.65 3.01
N ARG A 24 37.35 7.57 3.51
CA ARG A 24 38.12 6.48 4.13
C ARG A 24 38.94 5.66 3.12
N ASN A 25 38.39 5.39 1.92
CA ASN A 25 39.09 4.61 0.91
C ASN A 25 40.44 5.23 0.50
N GLN A 26 40.54 6.58 0.50
CA GLN A 26 41.69 7.33 0.09
C GLN A 26 42.48 7.89 1.26
N GLY A 27 42.03 7.72 2.47
CA GLY A 27 42.67 8.25 3.67
C GLY A 27 42.66 9.78 3.78
N ILE A 28 41.72 10.46 3.07
CA ILE A 28 41.65 11.92 3.04
C ILE A 28 40.97 12.42 4.31
N THR A 29 41.64 13.29 5.05
CA THR A 29 41.09 13.92 6.26
C THR A 29 40.17 15.10 5.92
N PHE A 30 39.37 15.57 6.90
CA PHE A 30 38.55 16.77 6.75
C PHE A 30 39.36 18.00 6.40
N GLY A 31 40.51 18.19 7.08
CA GLY A 31 41.44 19.30 6.79
C GLY A 31 41.97 19.27 5.37
N GLU A 32 42.40 18.11 4.92
CA GLU A 32 42.88 17.90 3.57
C GLU A 32 41.76 18.07 2.52
N ALA A 33 40.58 17.52 2.78
CA ALA A 33 39.41 17.68 1.92
C ALA A 33 39.06 19.17 1.73
N TRP A 34 39.02 19.94 2.83
CA TRP A 34 38.73 21.38 2.74
C TRP A 34 39.85 22.15 1.99
N ARG A 35 41.11 21.83 2.21
CA ARG A 35 42.21 22.42 1.46
C ARG A 35 42.06 22.15 -0.05
N ARG A 36 41.82 20.91 -0.46
CA ARG A 36 41.60 20.52 -1.87
C ARG A 36 40.37 21.20 -2.47
N ALA A 37 39.26 21.31 -1.72
CA ALA A 37 38.05 22.03 -2.16
C ALA A 37 38.34 23.52 -2.38
N ARG A 38 39.10 24.17 -1.48
CA ARG A 38 39.50 25.57 -1.64
C ARG A 38 40.38 25.77 -2.87
N ASN A 39 41.33 24.86 -3.14
CA ASN A 39 42.17 24.94 -4.33
C ASN A 39 41.33 24.87 -5.63
N ARG A 40 40.35 23.99 -5.70
CA ARG A 40 39.39 23.95 -6.82
C ARG A 40 38.57 25.23 -6.94
N ALA A 41 38.08 25.73 -5.81
CA ALA A 41 37.38 27.01 -5.77
C ALA A 41 38.22 28.19 -6.28
N SER A 42 39.54 28.23 -5.93
CA SER A 42 40.48 29.26 -6.43
C SER A 42 40.66 29.16 -7.95
N VAL A 43 40.61 27.96 -8.53
CA VAL A 43 40.61 27.81 -10.00
C VAL A 43 39.39 28.46 -10.64
N LEU A 44 38.20 28.23 -10.06
CA LEU A 44 36.97 28.85 -10.53
C LEU A 44 37.03 30.38 -10.41
N VAL A 45 37.47 30.90 -9.25
CA VAL A 45 37.59 32.35 -9.05
C VAL A 45 38.57 32.97 -10.05
N ARG A 46 39.76 32.36 -10.33
CA ARG A 46 40.69 32.82 -11.34
C ARG A 46 40.10 32.79 -12.76
N ALA A 47 39.22 31.86 -13.06
CA ALA A 47 38.48 31.80 -14.31
C ALA A 47 37.28 32.76 -14.35
N GLY A 48 37.13 33.62 -13.32
CA GLY A 48 36.08 34.63 -13.23
C GLY A 48 34.73 34.11 -12.84
N TYR A 49 34.62 32.95 -12.17
CA TYR A 49 33.37 32.42 -11.61
C TYR A 49 33.08 33.02 -10.23
N GLY A 50 31.80 33.18 -9.94
CA GLY A 50 31.35 33.71 -8.66
C GLY A 50 29.87 33.40 -8.39
N LYS A 51 29.28 34.19 -7.51
CA LYS A 51 27.89 34.02 -7.08
C LYS A 51 26.91 34.01 -8.26
N GLY A 52 26.11 32.95 -8.37
CA GLY A 52 25.07 32.80 -9.39
C GLY A 52 25.53 32.12 -10.69
N ASP A 53 26.84 31.95 -10.93
CA ASP A 53 27.32 31.16 -12.07
C ASP A 53 26.98 29.69 -11.89
N ILE A 54 26.53 29.04 -12.96
CA ILE A 54 26.13 27.62 -12.89
C ILE A 54 27.27 26.73 -13.41
N VAL A 55 27.71 25.80 -12.57
CA VAL A 55 28.79 24.84 -12.87
C VAL A 55 28.27 23.41 -12.73
N ALA A 56 28.31 22.67 -13.82
CA ALA A 56 27.87 21.27 -13.81
C ALA A 56 28.91 20.35 -13.16
N ILE A 57 28.48 19.20 -12.65
CA ILE A 57 29.31 18.11 -12.19
C ILE A 57 28.86 16.84 -12.90
N LEU A 58 29.72 16.22 -13.70
CA LEU A 58 29.46 14.96 -14.37
C LEU A 58 30.62 13.96 -14.15
N SER A 59 30.43 13.14 -13.12
CA SER A 59 31.36 12.08 -12.74
C SER A 59 30.63 11.05 -11.88
N GLY A 60 31.20 9.85 -11.75
CA GLY A 60 30.80 8.87 -10.77
C GLY A 60 31.08 9.31 -9.33
N ASN A 61 30.56 8.55 -8.37
CA ASN A 61 30.79 8.82 -6.95
C ASN A 61 32.29 8.74 -6.59
N SER A 62 32.83 9.84 -6.11
CA SER A 62 34.22 9.93 -5.67
C SER A 62 34.44 11.09 -4.69
N PRO A 63 35.57 11.15 -3.97
CA PRO A 63 35.95 12.34 -3.23
C PRO A 63 35.98 13.59 -4.11
N GLU A 64 36.45 13.48 -5.34
CA GLU A 64 36.60 14.57 -6.30
C GLU A 64 35.25 15.20 -6.64
N TRP A 65 34.20 14.39 -6.74
CA TRP A 65 32.84 14.87 -6.92
C TRP A 65 32.42 15.75 -5.73
N CYS A 66 32.61 15.25 -4.49
CA CYS A 66 32.29 16.00 -3.27
C CYS A 66 33.10 17.28 -3.12
N LEU A 67 34.39 17.23 -3.43
CA LEU A 67 35.27 18.38 -3.37
C LEU A 67 34.93 19.45 -4.41
N SER A 68 34.47 19.03 -5.60
CA SER A 68 34.01 19.94 -6.64
C SER A 68 32.70 20.59 -6.24
N TYR A 69 31.78 19.85 -5.63
CA TYR A 69 30.53 20.41 -5.09
C TYR A 69 30.82 21.45 -4.00
N MET A 70 31.72 21.13 -3.06
CA MET A 70 32.13 22.07 -2.01
C MET A 70 32.78 23.34 -2.60
N ALA A 71 33.63 23.17 -3.63
CA ALA A 71 34.31 24.28 -4.29
C ALA A 71 33.31 25.24 -4.98
N ILE A 72 32.36 24.71 -5.74
CA ILE A 72 31.35 25.47 -6.45
C ILE A 72 30.51 26.28 -5.45
N THR A 73 29.95 25.59 -4.45
CA THR A 73 29.04 26.24 -3.49
C THR A 73 29.75 27.17 -2.51
N ALA A 74 31.06 26.99 -2.29
CA ALA A 74 31.85 27.87 -1.42
C ALA A 74 32.03 29.28 -1.98
N ILE A 75 32.07 29.44 -3.30
CA ILE A 75 32.17 30.76 -3.96
C ILE A 75 30.80 31.35 -4.31
N GLY A 76 29.72 30.69 -3.94
CA GLY A 76 28.36 31.10 -4.26
C GLY A 76 27.92 30.76 -5.68
N ALA A 77 28.70 30.00 -6.42
CA ALA A 77 28.28 29.41 -7.67
C ALA A 77 27.26 28.28 -7.40
N ILE A 78 26.46 27.98 -8.38
CA ILE A 78 25.37 27.02 -8.29
C ILE A 78 25.82 25.69 -8.88
N ALA A 79 25.80 24.63 -8.07
CA ALA A 79 26.14 23.30 -8.51
C ALA A 79 25.00 22.68 -9.33
N LEU A 80 25.35 22.05 -10.47
CA LEU A 80 24.42 21.30 -11.32
C LEU A 80 24.88 19.85 -11.42
N PRO A 81 24.56 18.99 -10.47
CA PRO A 81 24.81 17.56 -10.54
C PRO A 81 24.04 16.91 -11.70
N LEU A 82 24.73 16.13 -12.54
CA LEU A 82 24.14 15.48 -13.71
C LEU A 82 24.21 13.95 -13.58
N ASP A 83 23.13 13.29 -14.03
CA ASP A 83 23.08 11.81 -14.12
C ASP A 83 24.09 11.30 -15.16
N THR A 84 24.90 10.33 -14.78
CA THR A 84 25.94 9.75 -15.64
C THR A 84 25.43 8.84 -16.75
N ASN A 85 24.13 8.59 -16.83
CA ASN A 85 23.50 7.65 -17.77
C ASN A 85 22.69 8.33 -18.89
N LEU A 86 22.84 9.63 -19.07
CA LEU A 86 22.13 10.37 -20.11
C LEU A 86 22.88 10.37 -21.45
N THR A 87 22.18 10.73 -22.53
CA THR A 87 22.81 10.86 -23.85
C THR A 87 23.50 12.23 -23.99
N PRO A 88 24.49 12.34 -24.90
CA PRO A 88 25.15 13.63 -25.19
C PRO A 88 24.16 14.77 -25.53
N GLU A 89 23.08 14.46 -26.25
CA GLU A 89 22.05 15.43 -26.63
C GLU A 89 21.29 15.94 -25.41
N GLN A 90 20.98 15.05 -24.48
CA GLN A 90 20.30 15.39 -23.22
C GLN A 90 21.18 16.31 -22.38
N TYR A 91 22.48 15.99 -22.22
CA TYR A 91 23.40 16.87 -21.50
C TYR A 91 23.45 18.26 -22.12
N ARG A 92 23.63 18.37 -23.45
CA ARG A 92 23.65 19.66 -24.14
C ARG A 92 22.36 20.43 -24.00
N GLY A 93 21.23 19.72 -23.99
CA GLY A 93 19.91 20.31 -23.73
C GLY A 93 19.81 20.90 -22.33
N MET A 94 20.20 20.13 -21.31
CA MET A 94 20.18 20.57 -19.90
C MET A 94 21.09 21.77 -19.64
N LEU A 95 22.34 21.73 -20.14
CA LEU A 95 23.29 22.81 -19.99
C LEU A 95 22.79 24.13 -20.60
N ARG A 96 22.21 24.06 -21.81
CA ARG A 96 21.61 25.23 -22.46
C ARG A 96 20.40 25.78 -21.71
N GLN A 97 19.55 24.91 -21.16
CA GLN A 97 18.34 25.31 -20.44
C GLN A 97 18.65 26.17 -19.22
N VAL A 98 19.79 25.90 -18.54
CA VAL A 98 20.20 26.67 -17.36
C VAL A 98 21.27 27.71 -17.65
N ASN A 99 21.83 27.79 -18.87
CA ASN A 99 22.98 28.59 -19.23
C ASN A 99 24.21 28.22 -18.36
N ALA A 100 24.52 26.93 -18.25
CA ALA A 100 25.69 26.49 -17.51
C ALA A 100 26.95 27.07 -18.17
N ARG A 101 27.83 27.68 -17.37
CA ARG A 101 29.04 28.35 -17.83
C ARG A 101 30.23 27.42 -17.89
N GLY A 102 30.29 26.42 -16.98
CA GLY A 102 31.39 25.46 -16.94
C GLY A 102 30.94 24.13 -16.34
N ALA A 103 31.87 23.15 -16.37
CA ALA A 103 31.62 21.83 -15.81
C ALA A 103 32.89 21.19 -15.26
N PHE A 104 32.81 20.55 -14.08
CA PHE A 104 33.74 19.53 -13.61
C PHE A 104 33.39 18.18 -14.19
N VAL A 105 34.26 17.55 -14.96
CA VAL A 105 33.96 16.31 -15.66
C VAL A 105 35.08 15.30 -15.51
N SER A 106 34.76 14.00 -15.45
CA SER A 106 35.77 12.95 -15.61
C SER A 106 36.15 12.79 -17.09
N ALA A 107 37.34 12.23 -17.34
CA ALA A 107 37.92 12.12 -18.69
C ALA A 107 36.96 11.51 -19.72
N SER A 108 36.14 10.54 -19.32
CA SER A 108 35.17 9.84 -20.19
C SER A 108 34.04 10.72 -20.74
N PHE A 109 33.78 11.89 -20.14
CA PHE A 109 32.69 12.79 -20.55
C PHE A 109 33.19 14.10 -21.18
N ARG A 110 34.47 14.33 -21.29
CA ARG A 110 35.09 15.60 -21.67
C ARG A 110 34.59 16.12 -23.03
N GLU A 111 34.45 15.24 -24.01
CA GLU A 111 34.06 15.61 -25.38
C GLU A 111 32.58 16.09 -25.50
N ILE A 112 31.74 15.79 -24.49
CA ILE A 112 30.33 16.17 -24.51
C ILE A 112 30.14 17.67 -24.31
N PHE A 113 31.09 18.33 -23.63
CA PHE A 113 30.99 19.69 -23.12
C PHE A 113 31.66 20.75 -24.02
N ALA A 114 31.70 20.52 -25.34
CA ALA A 114 32.20 21.51 -26.25
C ALA A 114 31.40 22.85 -26.18
N GLY A 115 32.09 23.97 -26.01
CA GLY A 115 31.52 25.32 -25.96
C GLY A 115 31.26 25.91 -24.56
N ILE A 116 31.65 25.21 -23.49
CA ILE A 116 31.73 25.75 -22.13
C ILE A 116 33.09 25.42 -21.51
N ASP A 117 33.45 26.07 -20.39
CA ASP A 117 34.69 25.78 -19.69
C ASP A 117 34.64 24.37 -19.08
N VAL A 118 35.68 23.59 -19.35
CA VAL A 118 35.80 22.22 -18.83
C VAL A 118 36.95 22.12 -17.86
N PHE A 119 36.64 21.74 -16.63
CA PHE A 119 37.58 21.49 -15.56
C PHE A 119 37.70 19.96 -15.35
N ASP A 120 38.93 19.47 -15.38
CA ASP A 120 39.19 18.07 -15.06
C ASP A 120 38.89 17.81 -13.59
N ILE A 121 37.90 16.93 -13.28
CA ILE A 121 37.49 16.65 -11.89
C ILE A 121 38.62 15.91 -11.12
N GLU A 122 39.47 15.17 -11.82
CA GLU A 122 40.56 14.38 -11.25
C GLU A 122 41.81 15.21 -11.01
N ALA A 123 41.91 16.40 -11.62
CA ALA A 123 43.02 17.29 -11.42
C ALA A 123 43.10 17.83 -9.99
N GLU A 124 44.28 17.80 -9.40
CA GLU A 124 44.58 18.47 -8.13
C GLU A 124 45.29 19.78 -8.37
N PRO A 125 44.59 20.92 -8.35
CA PRO A 125 45.20 22.21 -8.53
C PRO A 125 46.15 22.53 -7.38
N ALA A 126 47.37 22.96 -7.71
CA ALA A 126 48.32 23.46 -6.73
C ALA A 126 47.87 24.86 -6.26
N GLY A 127 48.07 25.16 -4.99
CA GLY A 127 47.77 26.46 -4.40
C GLY A 127 47.29 26.32 -2.96
N ASP A 128 47.46 27.36 -2.17
CA ASP A 128 46.91 27.51 -0.83
C ASP A 128 46.39 28.96 -0.65
N GLU A 129 45.84 29.50 -1.74
CA GLU A 129 45.29 30.85 -1.71
C GLU A 129 44.03 30.93 -0.85
N PRO A 130 43.95 31.96 0.00
CA PRO A 130 42.72 32.18 0.77
C PRO A 130 41.56 32.52 -0.19
N LEU A 131 40.45 31.79 -0.05
CA LEU A 131 39.22 32.15 -0.78
C LEU A 131 38.64 33.43 -0.18
N PRO A 132 38.31 34.44 -1.01
CA PRO A 132 37.54 35.55 -0.55
C PRO A 132 36.16 35.00 -0.07
N GLU A 133 35.74 35.44 1.10
CA GLU A 133 34.42 35.06 1.61
C GLU A 133 33.31 35.76 0.78
N ALA A 134 32.58 34.95 0.04
CA ALA A 134 31.43 35.45 -0.71
C ALA A 134 30.30 35.85 0.24
N PRO A 135 29.61 36.97 -0.01
CA PRO A 135 28.44 37.36 0.80
C PRO A 135 27.22 36.46 0.49
N LEU A 136 27.19 35.32 1.15
CA LEU A 136 26.17 34.31 0.96
C LEU A 136 25.19 34.27 2.12
N CYS A 137 23.90 34.18 1.79
CA CYS A 137 22.82 33.98 2.76
C CYS A 137 22.14 32.63 2.55
N ARG A 138 21.30 32.23 3.52
CA ARG A 138 20.55 30.97 3.52
C ARG A 138 19.65 30.80 2.28
N SER A 139 19.08 31.90 1.76
CA SER A 139 18.17 31.91 0.61
C SER A 139 18.85 31.85 -0.75
N ASP A 140 20.18 32.00 -0.80
CA ASP A 140 20.91 31.87 -2.07
C ASP A 140 20.81 30.42 -2.59
N ILE A 141 20.62 30.29 -3.91
CA ILE A 141 20.57 28.98 -4.56
C ILE A 141 21.97 28.35 -4.55
N ALA A 142 22.05 27.14 -4.02
CA ALA A 142 23.29 26.36 -3.98
C ALA A 142 23.34 25.25 -5.03
N SER A 143 22.16 24.72 -5.41
CA SER A 143 22.10 23.59 -6.33
C SER A 143 20.86 23.64 -7.22
N LEU A 144 21.01 23.23 -8.48
CA LEU A 144 19.92 22.96 -9.40
C LEU A 144 19.88 21.46 -9.71
N LEU A 145 18.71 20.86 -9.59
CA LEU A 145 18.52 19.44 -9.84
C LEU A 145 17.40 19.20 -10.85
N PHE A 146 17.69 18.44 -11.90
CA PHE A 146 16.66 18.01 -12.84
C PHE A 146 15.83 16.88 -12.24
N THR A 147 14.51 17.04 -12.24
CA THR A 147 13.62 15.94 -11.89
C THR A 147 13.31 15.12 -13.13
N SER A 148 13.17 13.82 -12.96
CA SER A 148 12.64 12.92 -14.00
C SER A 148 11.14 13.12 -14.16
N GLY A 149 10.73 14.30 -14.69
CA GLY A 149 9.33 14.62 -14.94
C GLY A 149 8.70 13.61 -15.90
N THR A 150 7.52 13.12 -15.57
CA THR A 150 6.73 12.19 -16.39
C THR A 150 6.18 12.85 -17.67
N THR A 151 6.34 14.15 -17.86
CA THR A 151 5.72 14.94 -18.94
C THR A 151 6.66 15.35 -20.08
N GLY A 152 7.83 14.70 -20.20
CA GLY A 152 8.76 14.94 -21.33
C GLY A 152 9.65 16.20 -21.23
N ASN A 153 9.31 17.20 -20.42
CA ASN A 153 10.16 18.34 -20.08
C ASN A 153 10.55 18.30 -18.59
N PRO A 154 11.78 17.94 -18.25
CA PRO A 154 12.21 17.88 -16.86
C PRO A 154 12.14 19.26 -16.20
N LYS A 155 11.53 19.32 -15.01
CA LYS A 155 11.53 20.52 -14.17
C LYS A 155 12.86 20.62 -13.45
N ILE A 156 13.31 21.87 -13.20
CA ILE A 156 14.58 22.14 -12.53
C ILE A 156 14.28 22.67 -11.14
N VAL A 157 14.64 21.92 -10.13
CA VAL A 157 14.43 22.26 -8.71
C VAL A 157 15.57 23.14 -8.22
N SER A 158 15.23 24.27 -7.56
CA SER A 158 16.20 25.18 -6.97
C SER A 158 16.34 24.93 -5.47
N LEU A 159 17.47 24.44 -5.02
CA LEU A 159 17.78 24.21 -3.62
C LEU A 159 18.71 25.28 -3.08
N THR A 160 18.36 25.86 -1.94
CA THR A 160 19.14 26.90 -1.30
C THR A 160 20.20 26.32 -0.34
N HIS A 161 21.17 27.14 0.05
CA HIS A 161 22.10 26.82 1.13
C HIS A 161 21.34 26.45 2.42
N GLY A 162 20.24 27.14 2.69
CA GLY A 162 19.38 26.90 3.86
C GLY A 162 18.67 25.56 3.83
N ASN A 163 18.10 25.19 2.68
CA ASN A 163 17.41 23.90 2.53
C ASN A 163 18.36 22.73 2.81
N ILE A 164 19.53 22.72 2.17
CA ILE A 164 20.52 21.65 2.29
C ILE A 164 21.02 21.54 3.74
N LEU A 165 21.40 22.65 4.35
CA LEU A 165 21.85 22.65 5.76
C LEU A 165 20.75 22.21 6.73
N HIS A 166 19.50 22.62 6.48
CA HIS A 166 18.38 22.24 7.33
C HIS A 166 18.21 20.72 7.36
N ILE A 167 18.13 20.08 6.18
CA ILE A 167 17.97 18.63 6.09
C ILE A 167 19.15 17.92 6.75
N ALA A 168 20.39 18.26 6.40
CA ALA A 168 21.56 17.60 6.94
C ALA A 168 21.64 17.69 8.47
N LEU A 169 21.38 18.86 9.06
CA LEU A 169 21.45 19.05 10.52
C LEU A 169 20.28 18.44 11.27
N VAL A 170 19.07 18.50 10.71
CA VAL A 170 17.87 17.97 11.39
C VAL A 170 17.84 16.45 11.33
N CYS A 171 18.08 15.87 10.16
CA CYS A 171 18.06 14.41 10.01
C CYS A 171 19.13 13.74 10.87
N THR A 172 20.36 14.27 10.88
CA THR A 172 21.43 13.71 11.70
C THR A 172 21.14 13.75 13.20
N ARG A 173 20.39 14.76 13.68
CA ARG A 173 19.93 14.81 15.08
C ARG A 173 18.87 13.75 15.37
N LEU A 174 17.89 13.57 14.49
CA LEU A 174 16.81 12.58 14.64
C LEU A 174 17.33 11.15 14.56
N GLU A 175 18.37 10.91 13.77
CA GLU A 175 19.05 9.64 13.58
C GLU A 175 20.14 9.40 14.64
N GLU A 176 20.35 10.35 15.54
CA GLU A 176 21.41 10.33 16.55
C GLU A 176 22.81 10.06 15.94
N TYR A 177 23.12 10.69 14.80
CA TYR A 177 24.42 10.60 14.19
C TYR A 177 25.52 11.12 15.09
N THR A 178 26.65 10.42 15.08
CA THR A 178 27.85 10.83 15.78
C THR A 178 29.04 10.89 14.85
N GLU A 179 30.13 11.53 15.28
CA GLU A 179 31.39 11.53 14.55
C GLU A 179 32.06 10.16 14.41
N GLN A 180 31.54 9.14 15.11
CA GLN A 180 32.06 7.77 15.06
C GLN A 180 31.49 6.97 13.87
N GLU A 181 30.46 7.50 13.21
CA GLU A 181 29.79 6.80 12.14
C GLU A 181 30.66 6.66 10.89
N VAL A 182 30.39 5.58 10.15
CA VAL A 182 30.98 5.33 8.84
C VAL A 182 29.86 4.97 7.87
N THR A 183 29.64 5.81 6.89
CA THR A 183 28.54 5.66 5.92
C THR A 183 29.03 5.02 4.63
N LEU A 184 28.30 4.02 4.13
CA LEU A 184 28.55 3.40 2.83
C LEU A 184 27.84 4.19 1.73
N ALA A 185 28.61 4.81 0.81
CA ALA A 185 28.11 5.61 -0.29
C ALA A 185 28.08 4.78 -1.60
N MET A 186 26.91 4.19 -1.91
CA MET A 186 26.69 3.39 -3.11
C MET A 186 25.70 4.04 -4.09
N LEU A 187 24.78 4.83 -3.59
CA LEU A 187 23.77 5.51 -4.39
C LEU A 187 24.40 6.71 -5.10
N PRO A 188 23.96 7.06 -6.34
CA PRO A 188 24.53 8.17 -7.09
C PRO A 188 24.35 9.53 -6.40
N LEU A 189 25.42 10.29 -6.21
CA LEU A 189 25.43 11.59 -5.52
C LEU A 189 24.63 12.69 -6.22
N TYR A 190 24.32 12.54 -7.51
CA TYR A 190 23.44 13.48 -8.22
C TYR A 190 21.96 13.34 -7.82
N HIS A 191 21.60 12.33 -7.03
CA HIS A 191 20.27 12.22 -6.41
C HIS A 191 20.28 12.80 -4.99
N VAL A 192 19.28 13.62 -4.68
CA VAL A 192 19.16 14.29 -3.38
C VAL A 192 19.21 13.33 -2.20
N TYR A 193 18.61 12.13 -2.32
CA TYR A 193 18.64 11.12 -1.26
C TYR A 193 20.08 10.67 -0.95
N ALA A 194 20.84 10.33 -1.96
CA ALA A 194 22.24 9.94 -1.79
C ALA A 194 23.11 11.11 -1.33
N PHE A 195 22.91 12.27 -1.93
CA PHE A 195 23.60 13.50 -1.59
C PHE A 195 23.48 13.83 -0.09
N GLU A 196 22.25 13.81 0.44
CA GLU A 196 22.01 14.11 1.85
C GLU A 196 22.50 13.00 2.77
N SER A 197 22.12 11.73 2.51
CA SER A 197 22.42 10.62 3.42
C SER A 197 23.87 10.15 3.40
N THR A 198 24.59 10.30 2.26
CA THR A 198 25.94 9.73 2.10
C THR A 198 27.05 10.76 1.98
N PHE A 199 26.72 12.04 1.81
CA PHE A 199 27.70 13.12 1.75
C PHE A 199 27.42 14.20 2.80
N MET A 200 26.26 14.86 2.78
CA MET A 200 26.01 15.98 3.67
C MET A 200 25.90 15.58 5.15
N ALA A 201 25.21 14.48 5.45
CA ALA A 201 25.09 13.99 6.82
C ALA A 201 26.45 13.60 7.43
N PRO A 202 27.30 12.79 6.79
CA PRO A 202 28.67 12.56 7.27
C PRO A 202 29.49 13.84 7.38
N LEU A 203 29.40 14.73 6.41
CA LEU A 203 30.17 15.98 6.41
C LEU A 203 29.85 16.85 7.63
N VAL A 204 28.55 17.12 7.92
CA VAL A 204 28.19 18.02 9.02
C VAL A 204 28.42 17.42 10.42
N THR A 205 28.53 16.11 10.53
CA THR A 205 28.75 15.39 11.79
C THR A 205 30.20 15.08 12.09
N GLY A 206 31.11 15.25 11.13
CA GLY A 206 32.50 14.85 11.29
C GLY A 206 32.74 13.35 11.15
N SER A 207 31.84 12.61 10.51
CA SER A 207 31.90 11.17 10.31
C SER A 207 32.50 10.78 8.94
N ALA A 208 32.81 9.50 8.72
CA ALA A 208 33.54 9.04 7.55
C ALA A 208 32.62 8.49 6.46
N ILE A 209 33.11 8.57 5.23
CA ILE A 209 32.48 8.04 4.02
C ILE A 209 33.36 6.94 3.40
N VAL A 210 32.70 5.84 3.02
CA VAL A 210 33.31 4.76 2.21
C VAL A 210 32.56 4.71 0.88
N PHE A 211 33.26 4.98 -0.21
CA PHE A 211 32.69 4.87 -1.55
C PHE A 211 32.71 3.42 -2.04
N GLN A 212 31.59 2.97 -2.56
CA GLN A 212 31.44 1.67 -3.22
C GLN A 212 30.74 1.89 -4.57
N THR A 213 31.50 1.76 -5.65
CA THR A 213 30.99 1.99 -7.02
C THR A 213 30.36 0.75 -7.63
N SER A 214 30.83 -0.45 -7.27
CA SER A 214 30.28 -1.72 -7.75
C SER A 214 29.06 -2.12 -6.93
N LEU A 215 27.93 -2.37 -7.62
CA LEU A 215 26.70 -2.88 -7.01
C LEU A 215 26.64 -4.43 -6.97
N LYS A 216 27.73 -5.11 -7.30
CA LYS A 216 27.80 -6.57 -7.22
C LYS A 216 27.87 -7.03 -5.76
N GLY A 217 27.06 -8.03 -5.41
CA GLY A 217 26.96 -8.54 -4.03
C GLY A 217 28.30 -8.88 -3.37
N PRO A 218 29.23 -9.62 -4.04
CA PRO A 218 30.57 -9.91 -3.48
C PRO A 218 31.38 -8.68 -3.15
N ASP A 219 31.32 -7.61 -3.96
CA ASP A 219 32.07 -6.38 -3.74
C ASP A 219 31.51 -5.59 -2.57
N ILE A 220 30.18 -5.57 -2.43
CA ILE A 220 29.52 -4.93 -1.28
C ILE A 220 29.88 -5.68 0.02
N ILE A 221 29.83 -7.01 0.00
CA ILE A 221 30.20 -7.83 1.17
C ILE A 221 31.67 -7.57 1.56
N ARG A 222 32.57 -7.44 0.57
CA ARG A 222 33.96 -7.10 0.80
C ARG A 222 34.10 -5.72 1.46
N ALA A 223 33.43 -4.70 0.93
CA ALA A 223 33.43 -3.35 1.49
C ALA A 223 32.96 -3.33 2.95
N LEU A 224 31.90 -4.10 3.26
CA LEU A 224 31.37 -4.25 4.62
C LEU A 224 32.33 -5.00 5.57
N ALA A 225 33.10 -5.95 5.04
CA ALA A 225 34.09 -6.71 5.84
C ALA A 225 35.36 -5.89 6.12
N GLU A 226 35.82 -5.11 5.14
CA GLU A 226 37.04 -4.33 5.21
C GLU A 226 36.89 -3.00 5.96
N ASN A 227 35.64 -2.48 6.05
CA ASN A 227 35.38 -1.19 6.68
C ASN A 227 34.36 -1.32 7.80
N PRO A 228 34.51 -0.52 8.89
CA PRO A 228 33.60 -0.54 10.02
C PRO A 228 32.32 0.25 9.72
N ILE A 229 31.58 -0.14 8.68
CA ILE A 229 30.35 0.53 8.27
C ILE A 229 29.31 0.46 9.37
N THR A 230 28.75 1.61 9.74
CA THR A 230 27.71 1.73 10.77
C THR A 230 26.37 2.13 10.19
N ILE A 231 26.38 2.85 9.05
CA ILE A 231 25.18 3.36 8.40
C ILE A 231 25.20 2.96 6.93
N PHE A 232 24.07 2.39 6.48
CA PHE A 232 23.98 1.86 5.15
C PHE A 232 22.67 2.34 4.47
N PRO A 233 22.72 3.45 3.69
CA PRO A 233 21.62 3.90 2.86
C PRO A 233 21.50 3.07 1.58
N ALA A 234 20.32 2.60 1.25
CA ALA A 234 20.05 1.89 0.00
C ALA A 234 18.58 2.02 -0.44
N ALA A 235 18.32 1.73 -1.72
CA ALA A 235 16.96 1.65 -2.24
C ALA A 235 16.23 0.38 -1.74
N PRO A 236 14.89 0.40 -1.60
CA PRO A 236 14.12 -0.74 -1.11
C PRO A 236 14.40 -2.06 -1.83
N GLN A 237 14.55 -2.02 -3.15
CA GLN A 237 14.86 -3.22 -3.93
C GLN A 237 16.20 -3.86 -3.55
N MET A 238 17.16 -3.09 -3.06
CA MET A 238 18.44 -3.65 -2.60
C MET A 238 18.26 -4.44 -1.30
N TRP A 239 17.42 -3.96 -0.39
CA TRP A 239 17.08 -4.68 0.84
C TRP A 239 16.37 -6.00 0.53
N GLU A 240 15.45 -6.00 -0.45
CA GLU A 240 14.79 -7.21 -0.95
C GLU A 240 15.81 -8.19 -1.53
N LEU A 241 16.67 -7.72 -2.43
CA LEU A 241 17.72 -8.54 -3.06
C LEU A 241 18.72 -9.14 -2.06
N PHE A 242 19.16 -8.36 -1.07
CA PHE A 242 20.06 -8.86 -0.03
C PHE A 242 19.41 -9.95 0.81
N PHE A 243 18.18 -9.75 1.21
CA PHE A 243 17.42 -10.75 1.97
C PHE A 243 17.23 -12.03 1.15
N ASP A 244 16.76 -11.91 -0.08
CA ASP A 244 16.47 -13.05 -0.95
C ASP A 244 17.74 -13.84 -1.32
N ALA A 245 18.84 -13.15 -1.61
CA ALA A 245 20.14 -13.78 -1.88
C ALA A 245 20.65 -14.55 -0.64
N MET A 246 20.51 -13.97 0.54
CA MET A 246 20.90 -14.60 1.81
C MET A 246 20.05 -15.84 2.08
N VAL A 247 18.75 -15.72 1.99
CA VAL A 247 17.79 -16.81 2.20
C VAL A 247 17.98 -17.91 1.16
N GLY A 248 18.20 -17.53 -0.10
CA GLY A 248 18.52 -18.45 -1.20
C GLY A 248 19.78 -19.26 -0.90
N LYS A 249 20.86 -18.63 -0.41
CA LYS A 249 22.10 -19.30 -0.02
C LYS A 249 21.86 -20.30 1.14
N ILE A 250 21.10 -19.93 2.16
CA ILE A 250 20.75 -20.82 3.27
C ILE A 250 19.95 -22.01 2.76
N ARG A 251 18.98 -21.79 1.86
CA ARG A 251 18.11 -22.82 1.28
C ARG A 251 18.90 -23.83 0.46
N THR A 252 19.83 -23.37 -0.39
CA THR A 252 20.66 -24.27 -1.22
C THR A 252 21.67 -25.07 -0.39
N GLN A 253 22.20 -24.49 0.68
CA GLN A 253 23.12 -25.20 1.58
C GLN A 253 22.41 -26.25 2.43
N SER A 254 21.22 -25.97 2.95
CA SER A 254 20.46 -26.90 3.78
C SER A 254 18.99 -26.52 3.87
N PRO A 255 18.06 -27.29 3.27
CA PRO A 255 16.63 -27.06 3.41
C PRO A 255 16.14 -27.09 4.87
N ALA A 256 16.80 -27.86 5.74
CA ALA A 256 16.47 -27.93 7.16
C ALA A 256 16.84 -26.64 7.90
N LYS A 257 18.05 -26.11 7.65
CA LYS A 257 18.47 -24.82 8.21
C LYS A 257 17.58 -23.67 7.72
N TYR A 258 17.18 -23.70 6.44
CA TYR A 258 16.22 -22.73 5.90
C TYR A 258 14.88 -22.76 6.63
N ARG A 259 14.29 -23.97 6.83
CA ARG A 259 13.01 -24.10 7.58
C ARG A 259 13.13 -23.59 9.00
N LEU A 260 14.22 -23.93 9.69
CA LEU A 260 14.49 -23.45 11.03
C LEU A 260 14.67 -21.93 11.08
N PHE A 261 15.46 -21.37 10.15
CA PHE A 261 15.69 -19.92 10.04
C PHE A 261 14.36 -19.16 9.86
N MET A 262 13.53 -19.58 8.90
CA MET A 262 12.23 -18.94 8.64
C MET A 262 11.23 -19.13 9.79
N PHE A 263 11.25 -20.26 10.46
CA PHE A 263 10.43 -20.50 11.66
C PHE A 263 10.81 -19.54 12.78
N LEU A 264 12.10 -19.45 13.11
CA LEU A 264 12.60 -18.56 14.17
C LEU A 264 12.39 -17.08 13.82
N LEU A 265 12.57 -16.73 12.54
CA LEU A 265 12.30 -15.37 12.05
C LEU A 265 10.83 -14.97 12.26
N ARG A 266 9.89 -15.88 11.95
CA ARG A 266 8.46 -15.64 12.18
C ARG A 266 8.09 -15.56 13.65
N ARG A 267 8.77 -16.29 14.51
CA ARG A 267 8.53 -16.37 15.97
C ARG A 267 9.38 -15.42 16.79
N ALA A 268 10.28 -14.66 16.16
CA ALA A 268 11.21 -13.77 16.84
C ALA A 268 10.53 -12.80 17.85
N PRO A 269 9.40 -12.15 17.56
CA PRO A 269 8.73 -11.29 18.55
C PRO A 269 8.30 -12.05 19.80
N ALA A 270 7.72 -13.24 19.65
CA ALA A 270 7.30 -14.06 20.79
C ALA A 270 8.49 -14.58 21.60
N LEU A 271 9.58 -14.98 20.92
CA LEU A 271 10.81 -15.41 21.61
C LEU A 271 11.46 -14.27 22.39
N LYS A 272 11.48 -13.05 21.84
CA LYS A 272 11.96 -11.85 22.57
C LYS A 272 11.11 -11.58 23.81
N ALA A 273 9.78 -11.65 23.68
CA ALA A 273 8.86 -11.43 24.81
C ALA A 273 9.02 -12.49 25.94
N LEU A 274 9.44 -13.71 25.59
CA LEU A 274 9.74 -14.79 26.55
C LEU A 274 11.17 -14.74 27.10
N GLY A 275 11.95 -13.70 26.83
CA GLY A 275 13.34 -13.58 27.29
C GLY A 275 14.35 -14.47 26.54
N LEU A 276 13.92 -15.16 25.47
CA LEU A 276 14.73 -16.08 24.67
C LEU A 276 15.48 -15.39 23.51
N GLY A 277 15.70 -14.08 23.60
CA GLY A 277 16.40 -13.29 22.59
C GLY A 277 17.83 -13.75 22.30
N PHE A 278 18.49 -14.44 23.25
CA PHE A 278 19.83 -14.99 23.04
C PHE A 278 19.88 -16.08 21.95
N ILE A 279 18.79 -16.84 21.76
CA ILE A 279 18.67 -17.83 20.67
C ILE A 279 18.70 -17.10 19.31
N LEU A 280 17.99 -15.99 19.21
CA LEU A 280 17.94 -15.18 17.99
C LEU A 280 19.32 -14.61 17.65
N LYS A 281 20.05 -14.10 18.65
CA LYS A 281 21.42 -13.61 18.45
C LYS A 281 22.35 -14.70 17.92
N LYS A 282 22.25 -15.93 18.40
CA LYS A 282 23.05 -17.07 17.92
C LYS A 282 22.67 -17.47 16.48
N VAL A 283 21.39 -17.50 16.17
CA VAL A 283 20.89 -17.91 14.84
C VAL A 283 21.14 -16.88 13.77
N PHE A 284 20.94 -15.58 14.09
CA PHE A 284 21.14 -14.48 13.15
C PHE A 284 22.56 -13.91 13.17
N GLY A 285 23.44 -14.37 14.09
CA GLY A 285 24.84 -13.97 14.15
C GLY A 285 25.58 -14.07 12.80
N PRO A 286 25.46 -15.18 12.05
CA PRO A 286 26.06 -15.27 10.71
C PRO A 286 25.59 -14.18 9.74
N VAL A 287 24.36 -13.69 9.87
CA VAL A 287 23.83 -12.59 9.06
C VAL A 287 24.49 -11.28 9.47
N HIS A 288 24.59 -11.02 10.77
CA HIS A 288 25.32 -9.84 11.29
C HIS A 288 26.79 -9.85 10.86
N ASN A 289 27.43 -11.04 10.76
CA ASN A 289 28.80 -11.16 10.24
C ASN A 289 28.94 -10.67 8.79
N VAL A 290 27.96 -10.98 7.94
CA VAL A 290 27.95 -10.53 6.55
C VAL A 290 27.90 -9.00 6.44
N PHE A 291 27.17 -8.35 7.38
CA PHE A 291 27.09 -6.90 7.48
C PHE A 291 28.21 -6.29 8.37
N GLY A 292 29.26 -7.03 8.72
CA GLY A 292 30.43 -6.51 9.44
C GLY A 292 30.23 -6.23 10.93
N HIS A 293 29.15 -6.67 11.55
CA HIS A 293 28.76 -6.51 12.98
C HIS A 293 28.68 -5.08 13.52
N LYS A 294 28.93 -4.05 12.70
CA LYS A 294 28.98 -2.66 13.16
C LYS A 294 27.79 -1.83 12.70
N ILE A 295 26.92 -2.40 11.87
CA ILE A 295 25.74 -1.70 11.39
C ILE A 295 24.88 -1.29 12.59
N ARG A 296 24.65 0.00 12.66
CA ARG A 296 23.78 0.63 13.64
C ARG A 296 22.35 0.72 13.10
N PHE A 297 22.19 1.20 11.88
CA PHE A 297 20.92 1.19 11.17
C PHE A 297 21.07 1.22 9.65
N PHE A 298 20.04 0.79 8.99
CA PHE A 298 19.81 0.91 7.56
C PHE A 298 18.88 2.07 7.26
N ILE A 299 19.10 2.77 6.13
CA ILE A 299 18.18 3.78 5.62
C ILE A 299 17.58 3.26 4.31
N SER A 300 16.25 3.32 4.20
CA SER A 300 15.51 2.97 2.98
C SER A 300 14.74 4.20 2.50
N GLY A 301 14.91 4.58 1.25
CA GLY A 301 14.26 5.76 0.69
C GLY A 301 14.10 5.70 -0.82
N GLY A 302 13.31 6.64 -1.37
CA GLY A 302 13.06 6.77 -2.81
C GLY A 302 11.91 5.93 -3.34
N ALA A 303 11.50 4.87 -2.63
CA ALA A 303 10.32 4.05 -2.93
C ALA A 303 9.84 3.34 -1.64
N PRO A 304 8.59 2.82 -1.59
CA PRO A 304 8.11 2.06 -0.44
C PRO A 304 8.85 0.73 -0.28
N LEU A 305 9.24 0.40 0.95
CA LEU A 305 9.76 -0.92 1.30
C LEU A 305 8.59 -1.87 1.63
N LYS A 306 8.60 -3.08 1.10
CA LYS A 306 7.58 -4.07 1.45
C LYS A 306 7.63 -4.36 2.96
N ARG A 307 6.46 -4.33 3.58
CA ARG A 307 6.29 -4.54 5.03
C ARG A 307 6.97 -5.82 5.53
N GLU A 308 6.92 -6.90 4.76
CA GLU A 308 7.54 -8.16 5.17
C GLU A 308 9.06 -8.07 5.29
N TYR A 309 9.74 -7.37 4.36
CA TYR A 309 11.20 -7.19 4.44
C TYR A 309 11.58 -6.25 5.58
N PHE A 310 10.82 -5.17 5.78
CA PHE A 310 10.98 -4.33 6.96
C PHE A 310 10.90 -5.17 8.24
N ASP A 311 9.83 -5.97 8.39
CA ASP A 311 9.63 -6.86 9.52
C ASP A 311 10.76 -7.90 9.66
N TYR A 312 11.27 -8.44 8.56
CA TYR A 312 12.37 -9.41 8.58
C TYR A 312 13.66 -8.81 9.12
N TYR A 313 14.06 -7.63 8.65
CA TYR A 313 15.24 -6.93 9.17
C TYR A 313 15.09 -6.59 10.66
N GLN A 314 13.98 -6.04 11.09
CA GLN A 314 13.68 -5.75 12.48
C GLN A 314 13.72 -7.02 13.37
N ARG A 315 13.21 -8.13 12.88
CA ARG A 315 13.21 -9.41 13.60
C ARG A 315 14.60 -10.02 13.70
N MET A 316 15.45 -9.84 12.70
CA MET A 316 16.85 -10.21 12.75
C MET A 316 17.68 -9.32 13.69
N GLY A 317 17.17 -8.18 14.10
CA GLY A 317 17.82 -7.26 15.03
C GLY A 317 18.54 -6.09 14.35
N PHE A 318 18.20 -5.80 13.09
CA PHE A 318 18.64 -4.58 12.41
C PHE A 318 17.57 -3.50 12.51
N ASP A 319 17.98 -2.30 12.86
CA ASP A 319 17.12 -1.13 12.75
C ASP A 319 17.13 -0.66 11.30
N ILE A 320 15.96 -0.59 10.68
CA ILE A 320 15.77 -0.06 9.33
C ILE A 320 14.78 1.10 9.40
N MET A 321 15.18 2.24 8.86
CA MET A 321 14.38 3.46 8.84
C MET A 321 13.94 3.76 7.42
N GLU A 322 12.69 4.09 7.24
CA GLU A 322 12.11 4.44 5.95
C GLU A 322 11.85 5.94 5.92
N GLY A 323 12.54 6.66 5.01
CA GLY A 323 12.37 8.10 4.83
C GLY A 323 11.51 8.43 3.62
N TYR A 324 10.69 9.47 3.74
CA TYR A 324 9.87 10.01 2.66
C TYR A 324 10.30 11.43 2.32
N GLY A 325 10.51 11.69 1.05
CA GLY A 325 10.81 13.01 0.51
C GLY A 325 10.95 13.00 -1.00
N LEU A 326 11.13 14.19 -1.54
CA LEU A 326 11.23 14.49 -2.96
C LEU A 326 12.50 15.29 -3.23
N THR A 327 12.84 15.49 -4.49
CA THR A 327 13.87 16.45 -4.88
C THR A 327 13.45 17.86 -4.44
N GLU A 328 12.17 18.16 -4.57
CA GLU A 328 11.54 19.43 -4.19
C GLU A 328 11.53 19.69 -2.66
N THR A 329 11.81 18.65 -1.86
CA THR A 329 11.93 18.77 -0.38
C THR A 329 13.38 18.62 0.10
N THR A 330 14.35 18.74 -0.80
CA THR A 330 15.80 18.65 -0.50
C THR A 330 16.21 17.31 0.10
N GLY A 331 15.32 16.32 0.12
CA GLY A 331 15.49 15.03 0.77
C GLY A 331 14.31 14.67 1.64
N PRO A 332 14.51 13.97 2.77
CA PRO A 332 13.41 13.47 3.57
C PRO A 332 12.68 14.59 4.31
N ILE A 333 11.36 14.67 4.09
CA ILE A 333 10.44 15.55 4.86
C ILE A 333 9.86 14.84 6.07
N ALA A 334 9.89 13.52 6.07
CA ALA A 334 9.51 12.68 7.17
C ALA A 334 10.50 11.53 7.33
N ILE A 335 10.95 11.33 8.56
CA ILE A 335 11.74 10.17 8.98
C ILE A 335 11.29 9.75 10.39
N PRO A 336 11.33 8.46 10.74
CA PRO A 336 11.10 8.03 12.10
C PRO A 336 12.28 8.46 13.01
N TYR A 337 12.01 8.68 14.29
CA TYR A 337 13.09 8.75 15.28
C TYR A 337 13.84 7.42 15.33
N TYR A 338 15.12 7.48 15.64
CA TYR A 338 15.94 6.27 15.78
C TYR A 338 15.29 5.27 16.74
N LYS A 339 15.19 3.99 16.33
CA LYS A 339 14.47 2.89 17.01
C LYS A 339 12.93 2.99 17.08
N GLU A 340 12.33 4.01 16.50
CA GLU A 340 10.87 4.15 16.49
C GLU A 340 10.22 3.82 15.13
N ALA A 341 11.01 3.39 14.18
CA ALA A 341 10.56 3.04 12.82
C ALA A 341 9.48 1.94 12.82
N ARG A 342 8.48 2.08 11.94
CA ARG A 342 7.33 1.18 11.80
C ARG A 342 7.03 0.90 10.35
N ALA A 343 6.74 -0.35 10.05
CA ALA A 343 6.38 -0.75 8.71
C ALA A 343 5.16 0.01 8.16
N GLY A 344 5.30 0.60 6.98
CA GLY A 344 4.24 1.32 6.28
C GLY A 344 3.96 2.74 6.82
N ALA A 345 4.82 3.27 7.68
CA ALA A 345 4.79 4.66 8.12
C ALA A 345 6.18 5.27 7.97
N VAL A 346 6.27 6.43 7.33
CA VAL A 346 7.55 7.11 7.07
C VAL A 346 7.98 8.05 8.21
N GLY A 347 7.28 8.01 9.33
CA GLY A 347 7.56 8.84 10.51
C GLY A 347 6.80 10.15 10.54
N PRO A 348 7.05 10.99 11.57
CA PRO A 348 6.49 12.32 11.65
C PRO A 348 7.22 13.28 10.69
N PRO A 349 6.62 14.45 10.37
CA PRO A 349 7.34 15.52 9.69
C PRO A 349 8.59 15.93 10.48
N ILE A 350 9.70 16.17 9.78
CA ILE A 350 10.91 16.64 10.45
C ILE A 350 10.70 18.05 11.01
N PRO A 351 11.33 18.41 12.16
CA PRO A 351 11.22 19.74 12.75
C PRO A 351 11.48 20.88 11.75
N GLY A 352 10.75 21.97 11.88
CA GLY A 352 10.84 23.13 10.96
C GLY A 352 9.98 22.98 9.71
N ASN A 353 9.17 21.92 9.61
CA ASN A 353 8.28 21.68 8.48
C ASN A 353 6.86 21.34 8.96
N GLU A 354 5.87 21.80 8.19
CA GLU A 354 4.45 21.56 8.41
C GLU A 354 3.88 20.69 7.28
N VAL A 355 3.03 19.74 7.65
CA VAL A 355 2.32 18.86 6.72
C VAL A 355 0.83 19.08 6.87
N ARG A 356 0.12 19.26 5.75
CA ARG A 356 -1.36 19.30 5.69
C ARG A 356 -1.85 18.25 4.71
N ILE A 357 -2.95 17.63 5.07
CA ILE A 357 -3.68 16.73 4.16
C ILE A 357 -4.89 17.50 3.65
N LYS A 358 -4.93 17.75 2.33
CA LYS A 358 -6.02 18.46 1.65
C LYS A 358 -6.87 17.51 0.83
N GLN A 359 -8.05 17.93 0.43
CA GLN A 359 -8.98 17.15 -0.43
C GLN A 359 -9.22 15.73 0.08
N VAL A 360 -9.47 15.60 1.39
CA VAL A 360 -9.61 14.29 2.07
C VAL A 360 -10.84 13.55 1.57
N ASN A 361 -10.68 12.35 1.05
CA ASN A 361 -11.77 11.48 0.61
C ASN A 361 -12.45 10.73 1.77
N ALA A 362 -13.48 9.93 1.45
CA ALA A 362 -14.24 9.15 2.45
C ALA A 362 -13.41 8.13 3.24
N ASP A 363 -12.25 7.74 2.74
CA ASP A 363 -11.31 6.81 3.40
C ASP A 363 -10.29 7.52 4.28
N GLY A 364 -10.35 8.86 4.34
CA GLY A 364 -9.43 9.68 5.13
C GLY A 364 -8.09 9.94 4.42
N ILE A 365 -7.99 9.64 3.13
CA ILE A 365 -6.81 9.85 2.29
C ILE A 365 -6.98 11.16 1.51
N GLY A 366 -5.94 11.98 1.47
CA GLY A 366 -5.93 13.23 0.71
C GLY A 366 -4.54 13.57 0.20
N GLU A 367 -4.43 14.73 -0.45
CA GLU A 367 -3.18 15.26 -0.97
C GLU A 367 -2.27 15.73 0.15
N ILE A 368 -0.98 15.35 0.05
CA ILE A 368 0.03 15.78 1.02
C ILE A 368 0.62 17.12 0.57
N TRP A 369 0.42 18.15 1.37
CA TRP A 369 0.94 19.49 1.18
C TRP A 369 1.97 19.82 2.25
N LEU A 370 3.06 20.47 1.87
CA LEU A 370 4.24 20.72 2.71
C LEU A 370 4.62 22.20 2.74
N ARG A 371 5.05 22.69 3.90
CA ARG A 371 5.64 24.03 4.04
C ARG A 371 6.77 23.97 5.07
N GLY A 372 7.88 24.63 4.79
CA GLY A 372 8.99 24.74 5.76
C GLY A 372 10.37 24.87 5.12
N GLU A 373 11.40 24.74 5.96
CA GLU A 373 12.78 24.97 5.58
C GLU A 373 13.37 23.90 4.64
N ALA A 374 12.74 22.74 4.54
CA ALA A 374 13.13 21.69 3.60
C ALA A 374 12.65 21.92 2.17
N VAL A 375 11.59 22.72 2.00
CA VAL A 375 10.92 22.91 0.70
C VAL A 375 11.77 23.83 -0.19
N MET A 376 11.93 23.46 -1.45
CA MET A 376 12.70 24.19 -2.48
C MET A 376 12.29 25.66 -2.58
N ALA A 377 13.18 26.51 -3.12
CA ALA A 377 12.84 27.89 -3.46
C ALA A 377 11.84 27.98 -4.64
N GLY A 378 11.70 26.92 -5.41
CA GLY A 378 10.81 26.82 -6.56
C GLY A 378 11.48 26.14 -7.75
N TYR A 379 10.74 25.99 -8.83
CA TYR A 379 11.26 25.53 -10.11
C TYR A 379 11.97 26.67 -10.83
N TYR A 380 13.23 26.46 -11.22
CA TYR A 380 14.10 27.45 -11.82
C TYR A 380 13.53 27.98 -13.13
N ARG A 381 13.32 29.32 -13.21
CA ARG A 381 12.77 30.03 -14.37
C ARG A 381 11.46 29.42 -14.92
N ASN A 382 10.59 28.94 -14.05
CA ASN A 382 9.33 28.32 -14.44
C ASN A 382 8.17 28.81 -13.53
N ASP A 383 7.72 30.06 -13.76
CA ASP A 383 6.67 30.71 -12.97
C ASP A 383 5.33 29.96 -13.05
N GLU A 384 5.03 29.35 -14.21
CA GLU A 384 3.81 28.59 -14.41
C GLU A 384 3.80 27.35 -13.49
N ALA A 385 4.90 26.56 -13.50
CA ALA A 385 5.02 25.40 -12.62
C ALA A 385 5.02 25.80 -11.13
N ASN A 386 5.58 26.97 -10.80
CA ASN A 386 5.58 27.47 -9.42
C ASN A 386 4.17 27.83 -8.96
N ARG A 387 3.38 28.53 -9.79
CA ARG A 387 1.97 28.85 -9.47
C ARG A 387 1.09 27.61 -9.27
N GLN A 388 1.38 26.54 -10.00
CA GLN A 388 0.66 25.27 -9.86
C GLN A 388 1.12 24.46 -8.66
N ALA A 389 2.39 24.60 -8.26
CA ALA A 389 2.99 23.77 -7.21
C ALA A 389 2.75 24.35 -5.80
N PHE A 390 2.56 25.66 -5.67
CA PHE A 390 2.37 26.31 -4.37
C PHE A 390 0.99 26.94 -4.26
N ASP A 391 0.39 26.84 -3.08
CA ASP A 391 -0.83 27.58 -2.77
C ASP A 391 -0.52 29.01 -2.26
N THR A 392 -1.58 29.78 -1.99
CA THR A 392 -1.49 31.15 -1.48
C THR A 392 -0.90 31.26 -0.07
N GLU A 393 -0.86 30.16 0.70
CA GLU A 393 -0.25 30.10 2.03
C GLU A 393 1.21 29.61 1.98
N GLY A 394 1.76 29.34 0.80
CA GLY A 394 3.12 28.83 0.59
C GLY A 394 3.30 27.32 0.84
N PHE A 395 2.21 26.55 0.86
CA PHE A 395 2.33 25.09 0.88
C PHE A 395 2.61 24.56 -0.52
N PHE A 396 3.58 23.67 -0.61
CA PHE A 396 3.95 22.92 -1.80
C PHE A 396 3.10 21.65 -1.91
N ASN A 397 2.47 21.41 -3.08
CA ASN A 397 1.78 20.19 -3.39
C ASN A 397 2.76 19.10 -3.84
N THR A 398 2.89 18.03 -3.07
CA THR A 398 3.77 16.90 -3.42
C THR A 398 3.23 16.05 -4.56
N GLN A 399 1.93 16.15 -4.85
CA GLN A 399 1.17 15.25 -5.72
C GLN A 399 1.18 13.78 -5.23
N ASP A 400 1.61 13.56 -3.99
CA ASP A 400 1.49 12.28 -3.31
C ASP A 400 0.23 12.30 -2.43
N LEU A 401 -0.41 11.12 -2.32
CA LEU A 401 -1.61 10.91 -1.52
C LEU A 401 -1.28 10.14 -0.26
N GLY A 402 -1.96 10.49 0.82
CA GLY A 402 -1.73 9.84 2.09
C GLY A 402 -2.58 10.37 3.23
N TYR A 403 -2.23 9.98 4.43
CA TYR A 403 -2.87 10.45 5.66
C TYR A 403 -1.86 10.54 6.80
N VAL A 404 -2.20 11.28 7.83
CA VAL A 404 -1.43 11.36 9.08
C VAL A 404 -2.18 10.59 10.16
N ASP A 405 -1.51 9.67 10.84
CA ASP A 405 -2.10 8.88 11.91
C ASP A 405 -2.20 9.69 13.23
N LYS A 406 -2.83 9.09 14.24
CA LYS A 406 -3.02 9.75 15.56
C LYS A 406 -1.72 10.05 16.32
N ARG A 407 -0.60 9.50 15.87
CA ARG A 407 0.74 9.73 16.44
C ARG A 407 1.53 10.77 15.64
N GLY A 408 0.92 11.33 14.59
CA GLY A 408 1.58 12.28 13.72
C GLY A 408 2.44 11.65 12.61
N HIS A 409 2.38 10.33 12.42
CA HIS A 409 3.15 9.66 11.36
C HIS A 409 2.43 9.74 10.04
N ILE A 410 3.18 10.03 8.98
CA ILE A 410 2.69 10.08 7.60
C ILE A 410 2.67 8.67 7.02
N HIS A 411 1.58 8.36 6.32
CA HIS A 411 1.38 7.15 5.54
C HIS A 411 1.12 7.53 4.09
N ILE A 412 2.00 7.08 3.20
CA ILE A 412 1.86 7.32 1.75
C ILE A 412 1.02 6.18 1.17
N THR A 413 0.02 6.52 0.38
CA THR A 413 -0.89 5.54 -0.27
C THR A 413 -0.71 5.47 -1.78
N GLY A 414 -0.19 6.52 -2.41
CA GLY A 414 0.07 6.56 -3.85
C GLY A 414 0.33 7.97 -4.37
N ARG A 415 0.32 8.12 -5.70
CA ARG A 415 0.44 9.42 -6.37
C ARG A 415 -0.86 9.82 -7.03
N GLU A 416 -1.20 11.11 -6.95
CA GLU A 416 -2.41 11.68 -7.55
C GLU A 416 -2.50 11.35 -9.06
N LYS A 417 -1.41 11.55 -9.80
CA LYS A 417 -1.33 11.27 -11.24
C LYS A 417 -1.50 9.80 -11.63
N ASN A 418 -1.21 8.90 -10.71
CA ASN A 418 -1.28 7.45 -10.95
C ASN A 418 -2.64 6.89 -10.56
N VAL A 419 -3.48 7.67 -9.87
CA VAL A 419 -4.80 7.20 -9.43
C VAL A 419 -5.64 6.86 -10.66
N ILE A 420 -6.11 5.63 -10.71
CA ILE A 420 -7.04 5.18 -11.73
C ILE A 420 -8.44 5.57 -11.27
N VAL A 421 -9.04 6.52 -11.94
CA VAL A 421 -10.42 6.95 -11.67
C VAL A 421 -11.35 6.18 -12.60
N LEU A 422 -12.03 5.20 -12.04
CA LEU A 422 -12.98 4.38 -12.81
C LEU A 422 -14.25 5.16 -13.15
N ASP A 423 -14.98 4.76 -14.18
CA ASP A 423 -16.26 5.37 -14.58
C ASP A 423 -17.30 5.38 -13.46
N SER A 424 -17.15 4.48 -12.49
CA SER A 424 -17.99 4.44 -11.28
C SER A 424 -17.63 5.53 -10.24
N GLY A 425 -16.66 6.41 -10.52
CA GLY A 425 -16.14 7.42 -9.60
C GLY A 425 -15.29 6.86 -8.46
N LYS A 426 -14.89 5.59 -8.51
CA LYS A 426 -14.03 4.97 -7.49
C LYS A 426 -12.56 5.11 -7.87
N ASN A 427 -11.74 5.47 -6.89
CA ASN A 427 -10.30 5.57 -7.04
C ASN A 427 -9.63 4.22 -6.76
N VAL A 428 -8.69 3.84 -7.63
CA VAL A 428 -7.79 2.70 -7.45
C VAL A 428 -6.37 3.23 -7.42
N TYR A 429 -5.62 2.82 -6.40
CA TYR A 429 -4.22 3.22 -6.19
C TYR A 429 -3.31 2.11 -6.74
N PRO A 430 -2.61 2.31 -7.86
CA PRO A 430 -1.77 1.30 -8.50
C PRO A 430 -0.70 0.74 -7.58
N GLU A 431 -0.07 1.60 -6.78
CA GLU A 431 1.03 1.24 -5.89
C GLU A 431 0.60 0.20 -4.84
N GLU A 432 -0.63 0.29 -4.34
CA GLU A 432 -1.16 -0.70 -3.40
C GLU A 432 -1.37 -2.07 -4.07
N LEU A 433 -1.81 -2.07 -5.33
CA LEU A 433 -1.96 -3.29 -6.12
C LEU A 433 -0.59 -3.88 -6.46
N GLU A 434 0.34 -3.08 -6.95
CA GLU A 434 1.71 -3.52 -7.23
C GLU A 434 2.35 -4.15 -5.99
N LEU A 435 2.20 -3.55 -4.83
CA LEU A 435 2.71 -4.09 -3.57
C LEU A 435 2.09 -5.45 -3.24
N LEU A 436 0.78 -5.60 -3.44
CA LEU A 436 0.05 -6.85 -3.21
C LEU A 436 0.50 -7.95 -4.18
N PHE A 437 0.54 -7.64 -5.48
CA PHE A 437 0.84 -8.63 -6.52
C PHE A 437 2.30 -9.05 -6.53
N ARG A 438 3.24 -8.15 -6.18
CA ARG A 438 4.66 -8.48 -5.99
C ARG A 438 4.91 -9.46 -4.82
N SER A 439 3.96 -9.70 -3.94
CA SER A 439 4.08 -10.73 -2.90
C SER A 439 4.00 -12.16 -3.45
N SER A 440 3.60 -12.34 -4.71
CA SER A 440 3.51 -13.63 -5.36
C SER A 440 4.89 -14.12 -5.86
N PRO A 441 5.28 -15.37 -5.56
CA PRO A 441 6.53 -15.93 -6.07
C PRO A 441 6.53 -16.18 -7.60
N ALA A 442 5.37 -16.09 -8.25
CA ALA A 442 5.24 -16.22 -9.69
C ALA A 442 5.52 -14.91 -10.45
N ILE A 443 5.49 -13.76 -9.77
CA ILE A 443 5.62 -12.42 -10.34
C ILE A 443 6.96 -11.82 -9.91
N ALA A 444 7.87 -11.60 -10.86
CA ALA A 444 9.13 -10.92 -10.60
C ALA A 444 8.92 -9.41 -10.50
N GLU A 445 8.21 -8.82 -11.48
CA GLU A 445 7.88 -7.40 -11.51
C GLU A 445 6.45 -7.19 -12.01
N ILE A 446 5.86 -6.09 -11.60
CA ILE A 446 4.54 -5.66 -12.08
C ILE A 446 4.46 -4.15 -12.10
N ALA A 447 3.85 -3.61 -13.15
CA ALA A 447 3.42 -2.22 -13.24
C ALA A 447 1.92 -2.20 -13.46
N VAL A 448 1.20 -1.39 -12.66
CA VAL A 448 -0.26 -1.25 -12.71
C VAL A 448 -0.60 0.18 -13.11
N PHE A 449 -1.53 0.35 -14.04
CA PHE A 449 -2.00 1.65 -14.52
C PHE A 449 -3.41 1.58 -15.07
N GLY A 450 -4.06 2.74 -15.22
CA GLY A 450 -5.34 2.85 -15.89
C GLY A 450 -5.18 2.76 -17.42
N ARG A 451 -6.08 2.05 -18.08
CA ARG A 451 -6.17 1.99 -19.52
C ARG A 451 -7.62 1.86 -19.96
N LYS A 452 -7.98 2.60 -21.00
CA LYS A 452 -9.31 2.42 -21.61
C LYS A 452 -9.38 1.09 -22.35
N VAL A 453 -10.27 0.23 -21.91
CA VAL A 453 -10.61 -1.05 -22.51
C VAL A 453 -12.08 -0.98 -22.91
N ASP A 454 -12.38 -1.17 -24.15
CA ASP A 454 -13.75 -1.05 -24.71
C ASP A 454 -14.45 0.27 -24.34
N GLY A 455 -13.67 1.37 -24.31
CA GLY A 455 -14.14 2.73 -24.01
C GLY A 455 -14.30 3.06 -22.53
N ARG A 456 -14.07 2.11 -21.63
CA ARG A 456 -14.16 2.27 -20.16
C ARG A 456 -12.80 2.23 -19.50
N GLU A 457 -12.63 3.03 -18.44
CA GLU A 457 -11.40 3.02 -17.65
C GLU A 457 -11.30 1.71 -16.86
N ALA A 458 -10.19 0.99 -17.05
CA ALA A 458 -9.95 -0.32 -16.45
C ALA A 458 -8.55 -0.40 -15.81
N VAL A 459 -8.41 -1.25 -14.80
CA VAL A 459 -7.12 -1.53 -14.16
C VAL A 459 -6.35 -2.52 -15.02
N PHE A 460 -5.24 -2.07 -15.59
CA PHE A 460 -4.35 -2.86 -16.45
C PHE A 460 -3.01 -3.11 -15.77
N ALA A 461 -2.36 -4.23 -16.08
CA ALA A 461 -1.03 -4.54 -15.58
C ALA A 461 -0.07 -5.04 -16.67
N VAL A 462 1.21 -4.69 -16.56
CA VAL A 462 2.30 -5.39 -17.26
C VAL A 462 3.10 -6.16 -16.23
N VAL A 463 3.26 -7.47 -16.47
CA VAL A 463 3.86 -8.42 -15.51
C VAL A 463 5.12 -9.03 -16.12
N VAL A 464 6.21 -9.02 -15.35
CA VAL A 464 7.40 -9.83 -15.61
C VAL A 464 7.29 -11.12 -14.80
N PRO A 465 7.16 -12.29 -15.43
CA PRO A 465 7.07 -13.56 -14.70
C PRO A 465 8.42 -13.93 -14.06
N ALA A 466 8.37 -14.58 -12.91
CA ALA A 466 9.57 -15.08 -12.23
C ALA A 466 10.24 -16.25 -12.96
N ALA A 467 9.48 -17.05 -13.71
CA ALA A 467 9.99 -18.13 -14.55
C ALA A 467 9.66 -17.84 -16.01
N LYS A 468 10.62 -18.05 -16.91
CA LYS A 468 10.44 -17.92 -18.37
C LYS A 468 10.14 -19.30 -18.96
N GLY A 469 9.18 -19.40 -19.88
CA GLY A 469 8.90 -20.64 -20.62
C GLY A 469 7.52 -20.69 -21.27
N THR A 470 7.30 -21.74 -22.07
CA THR A 470 5.98 -22.06 -22.64
C THR A 470 5.01 -22.41 -21.49
N GLY A 471 3.85 -21.77 -21.43
CA GLY A 471 2.87 -21.96 -20.35
C GLY A 471 2.89 -20.87 -19.25
N THR A 472 3.75 -19.87 -19.38
CA THR A 472 3.83 -18.79 -18.39
C THR A 472 2.55 -17.93 -18.34
N TYR A 473 1.90 -17.70 -19.48
CA TYR A 473 0.68 -16.88 -19.52
C TYR A 473 -0.48 -17.46 -18.70
N PRO A 474 -0.86 -18.74 -18.84
CA PRO A 474 -1.86 -19.39 -17.99
C PRO A 474 -1.52 -19.33 -16.50
N LEU A 475 -0.25 -19.58 -16.14
CA LEU A 475 0.20 -19.53 -14.75
C LEU A 475 0.00 -18.15 -14.12
N ILE A 476 0.38 -17.08 -14.83
CA ILE A 476 0.21 -15.71 -14.35
C ILE A 476 -1.27 -15.34 -14.30
N ARG A 477 -2.09 -15.81 -15.27
CA ARG A 477 -3.54 -15.63 -15.25
C ARG A 477 -4.17 -16.24 -13.98
N GLU A 478 -3.83 -17.48 -13.65
CA GLU A 478 -4.32 -18.11 -12.42
C GLU A 478 -3.90 -17.36 -11.17
N GLU A 479 -2.66 -16.87 -11.16
CA GLU A 479 -2.13 -16.16 -10.02
C GLU A 479 -2.79 -14.80 -9.85
N ILE A 480 -3.01 -14.04 -10.93
CA ILE A 480 -3.77 -12.79 -10.91
C ILE A 480 -5.20 -13.06 -10.45
N ALA A 481 -5.86 -14.09 -10.97
CA ALA A 481 -7.21 -14.47 -10.56
C ALA A 481 -7.27 -14.84 -9.07
N ARG A 482 -6.26 -15.56 -8.57
CA ARG A 482 -6.14 -15.93 -7.15
C ARG A 482 -6.03 -14.69 -6.24
N LEU A 483 -5.19 -13.74 -6.59
CA LEU A 483 -4.98 -12.52 -5.81
C LEU A 483 -6.19 -11.57 -5.94
N ASN A 484 -6.76 -11.45 -7.12
CA ASN A 484 -7.98 -10.68 -7.38
C ASN A 484 -9.17 -11.15 -6.51
N ARG A 485 -9.27 -12.45 -6.18
CA ARG A 485 -10.33 -12.95 -5.28
C ARG A 485 -10.36 -12.26 -3.91
N GLY A 486 -9.19 -11.83 -3.42
CA GLY A 486 -9.07 -11.08 -2.16
C GLY A 486 -9.44 -9.60 -2.26
N LEU A 487 -9.68 -9.07 -3.46
CA LEU A 487 -9.91 -7.65 -3.73
C LEU A 487 -11.38 -7.35 -4.05
N PRO A 488 -11.86 -6.16 -3.66
CA PRO A 488 -13.13 -5.63 -4.16
C PRO A 488 -13.13 -5.58 -5.70
N ALA A 489 -14.27 -5.80 -6.34
CA ALA A 489 -14.36 -5.90 -7.80
C ALA A 489 -13.71 -4.71 -8.54
N TYR A 490 -13.94 -3.49 -8.06
CA TYR A 490 -13.39 -2.28 -8.68
C TYR A 490 -11.86 -2.13 -8.57
N ARG A 491 -11.18 -2.90 -7.70
CA ARG A 491 -9.72 -2.88 -7.51
C ARG A 491 -9.01 -4.03 -8.21
N ARG A 492 -9.73 -4.89 -8.92
CA ARG A 492 -9.16 -6.05 -9.59
C ARG A 492 -8.43 -5.65 -10.85
N ILE A 493 -7.28 -6.28 -11.11
CA ILE A 493 -6.63 -6.19 -12.42
C ILE A 493 -7.56 -6.89 -13.42
N SER A 494 -8.07 -6.14 -14.37
CA SER A 494 -9.03 -6.63 -15.37
C SER A 494 -8.34 -7.29 -16.56
N ARG A 495 -7.21 -6.72 -17.00
CA ARG A 495 -6.37 -7.26 -18.09
C ARG A 495 -4.90 -7.10 -17.76
N PHE A 496 -4.05 -7.92 -18.39
CA PHE A 496 -2.61 -7.83 -18.22
C PHE A 496 -1.87 -8.22 -19.49
N ALA A 497 -0.59 -7.80 -19.55
CA ALA A 497 0.37 -8.24 -20.55
C ALA A 497 1.61 -8.82 -19.88
N LEU A 498 2.36 -9.70 -20.56
CA LEU A 498 3.62 -10.23 -20.08
C LEU A 498 4.80 -9.55 -20.77
N SER A 499 5.79 -9.18 -19.98
CA SER A 499 7.10 -8.76 -20.47
C SER A 499 8.09 -9.92 -20.34
N ALA A 500 8.85 -10.18 -21.39
CA ALA A 500 9.98 -11.13 -21.36
C ALA A 500 11.19 -10.54 -20.65
N ASP A 501 11.32 -9.23 -20.66
CA ASP A 501 12.44 -8.48 -20.11
C ASP A 501 12.01 -7.65 -18.88
N PRO A 502 12.96 -7.25 -18.03
CA PRO A 502 12.68 -6.35 -16.92
C PRO A 502 12.00 -5.06 -17.40
N LEU A 503 11.12 -4.50 -16.58
CA LEU A 503 10.43 -3.25 -16.90
C LEU A 503 11.43 -2.08 -17.00
N PRO A 504 11.20 -1.12 -17.91
CA PRO A 504 12.05 0.05 -18.08
C PRO A 504 12.12 0.87 -16.80
N ARG A 505 13.32 1.31 -16.45
CA ARG A 505 13.60 1.99 -15.18
C ARG A 505 14.52 3.19 -15.40
N ASN A 506 14.37 4.18 -14.52
CA ASN A 506 15.33 5.27 -14.42
C ASN A 506 16.59 4.85 -13.62
N SER A 507 17.55 5.79 -13.48
CA SER A 507 18.80 5.60 -12.74
C SER A 507 18.61 5.26 -11.24
N THR A 508 17.48 5.66 -10.65
CA THR A 508 17.08 5.26 -9.29
C THR A 508 16.37 3.92 -9.23
N ARG A 509 16.31 3.18 -10.34
CA ARG A 509 15.59 1.90 -10.50
C ARG A 509 14.07 1.98 -10.35
N LYS A 510 13.48 3.17 -10.42
CA LYS A 510 12.02 3.35 -10.46
C LYS A 510 11.49 2.99 -11.84
N VAL A 511 10.38 2.24 -11.89
CA VAL A 511 9.71 1.88 -13.16
C VAL A 511 9.17 3.14 -13.83
N LEU A 512 9.42 3.27 -15.14
CA LEU A 512 8.94 4.36 -15.99
C LEU A 512 7.60 3.94 -16.62
N ILE A 513 6.49 4.26 -15.97
CA ILE A 513 5.14 3.83 -16.38
C ILE A 513 4.79 4.30 -17.80
N GLU A 514 5.13 5.54 -18.16
CA GLU A 514 4.88 6.06 -19.52
C GLU A 514 5.60 5.24 -20.59
N GLU A 515 6.84 4.83 -20.30
CA GLU A 515 7.61 3.97 -21.20
C GLU A 515 7.03 2.56 -21.27
N VAL A 516 6.52 2.02 -20.14
CA VAL A 516 5.78 0.76 -20.13
C VAL A 516 4.55 0.86 -21.01
N ILE A 517 3.77 1.93 -20.90
CA ILE A 517 2.58 2.15 -21.73
C ILE A 517 2.96 2.28 -23.21
N ARG A 518 4.00 3.04 -23.53
CA ARG A 518 4.49 3.22 -24.90
C ARG A 518 4.92 1.88 -25.53
N LEU A 519 5.66 1.06 -24.78
CA LEU A 519 6.08 -0.28 -25.26
C LEU A 519 4.88 -1.24 -25.40
N LEU A 520 3.87 -1.11 -24.55
CA LEU A 520 2.62 -1.86 -24.68
C LEU A 520 1.87 -1.48 -25.96
N GLU A 521 1.79 -0.19 -26.28
CA GLU A 521 1.16 0.31 -27.51
C GLU A 521 1.92 -0.11 -28.78
N GLN A 522 3.22 -0.24 -28.68
CA GLN A 522 4.07 -0.78 -29.76
C GLN A 522 4.00 -2.30 -29.92
N GLY A 523 3.22 -3.00 -29.09
CA GLY A 523 3.07 -4.45 -29.16
C GLY A 523 4.30 -5.25 -28.68
N VAL A 524 5.20 -4.64 -27.91
CA VAL A 524 6.40 -5.31 -27.39
C VAL A 524 6.04 -6.36 -26.35
N TYR A 525 4.97 -6.16 -25.59
CA TYR A 525 4.54 -7.08 -24.56
C TYR A 525 3.52 -8.09 -25.07
N GLN A 526 3.61 -9.32 -24.60
CA GLN A 526 2.68 -10.37 -24.93
C GLN A 526 1.33 -10.13 -24.22
N THR A 527 0.34 -9.69 -24.99
CA THR A 527 -1.04 -9.60 -24.54
C THR A 527 -1.78 -10.90 -24.83
N GLU A 528 -2.94 -11.09 -24.21
CA GLU A 528 -3.85 -12.18 -24.57
C GLU A 528 -4.24 -12.15 -26.05
N GLU A 529 -4.20 -10.97 -26.66
CA GLU A 529 -4.55 -10.72 -28.07
C GLU A 529 -3.40 -11.00 -29.05
N GLY A 530 -2.15 -11.15 -28.60
CA GLY A 530 -0.97 -11.34 -29.46
C GLY A 530 -0.74 -12.78 -29.98
N GLY A 531 -1.63 -13.68 -29.60
CA GLY A 531 -1.73 -15.02 -30.22
C GLY A 531 -2.99 -15.07 -31.07
N GLU A 532 -2.91 -14.70 -32.34
CA GLU A 532 -3.97 -14.53 -33.30
C GLU A 532 -4.76 -13.21 -33.11
N ALA A 533 -4.76 -12.39 -34.15
CA ALA A 533 -5.65 -11.26 -34.33
C ALA A 533 -7.10 -11.78 -34.22
N GLN A 534 -7.63 -11.83 -33.02
CA GLN A 534 -8.99 -12.26 -32.79
C GLN A 534 -9.92 -11.14 -33.23
N ARG A 535 -10.58 -11.39 -34.37
CA ARG A 535 -11.93 -10.94 -34.64
C ARG A 535 -12.69 -10.91 -33.34
N ARG A 536 -13.46 -9.85 -33.07
CA ARG A 536 -14.47 -9.79 -32.02
C ARG A 536 -15.15 -11.16 -31.96
N ASN A 537 -14.84 -12.00 -31.01
CA ASN A 537 -15.36 -13.36 -30.98
C ASN A 537 -16.79 -13.26 -30.46
N VAL A 538 -17.69 -12.93 -31.34
CA VAL A 538 -19.12 -13.10 -31.12
C VAL A 538 -19.30 -14.59 -30.82
N LEU A 539 -20.04 -14.90 -29.79
CA LEU A 539 -20.38 -16.27 -29.46
C LEU A 539 -21.03 -16.91 -30.68
N VAL A 540 -20.41 -17.96 -31.23
CA VAL A 540 -20.95 -18.74 -32.33
C VAL A 540 -21.40 -20.07 -31.73
N PRO A 541 -22.71 -20.26 -31.49
CA PRO A 541 -23.24 -21.53 -31.03
C PRO A 541 -22.92 -22.63 -32.03
N THR A 542 -22.50 -23.79 -31.55
CA THR A 542 -22.13 -24.95 -32.40
C THR A 542 -23.26 -25.96 -32.48
N THR A 543 -24.27 -25.83 -31.61
CA THR A 543 -25.46 -26.69 -31.59
C THR A 543 -26.73 -25.88 -31.49
N VAL A 544 -27.86 -26.42 -31.95
CA VAL A 544 -29.18 -25.76 -31.82
C VAL A 544 -29.49 -25.44 -30.34
N ARG A 545 -29.04 -26.27 -29.42
CA ARG A 545 -29.26 -26.06 -27.99
C ARG A 545 -28.42 -24.91 -27.42
N GLU A 546 -27.18 -24.77 -27.88
CA GLU A 546 -26.36 -23.60 -27.55
C GLU A 546 -26.94 -22.31 -28.09
N GLU A 547 -27.55 -22.36 -29.32
CA GLU A 547 -28.20 -21.22 -29.94
C GLU A 547 -29.43 -20.75 -29.12
N GLU A 548 -30.26 -21.70 -28.66
CA GLU A 548 -31.40 -21.39 -27.79
C GLU A 548 -30.96 -20.81 -26.44
N ILE A 549 -29.91 -21.38 -25.81
CA ILE A 549 -29.35 -20.87 -24.54
C ILE A 549 -28.78 -19.47 -24.74
N ALA A 550 -28.02 -19.24 -25.81
CA ALA A 550 -27.40 -17.95 -26.10
C ALA A 550 -28.48 -16.88 -26.37
N ALA A 551 -29.54 -17.20 -27.07
CA ALA A 551 -30.67 -16.29 -27.31
C ALA A 551 -31.36 -15.89 -26.00
N ARG A 552 -31.67 -16.86 -25.13
CA ARG A 552 -32.29 -16.58 -23.81
C ARG A 552 -31.36 -15.81 -22.87
N LEU A 553 -30.05 -16.12 -22.92
CA LEU A 553 -29.04 -15.39 -22.15
C LEU A 553 -28.93 -13.94 -22.65
N GLY A 554 -28.89 -13.71 -23.95
CA GLY A 554 -28.85 -12.38 -24.59
C GLY A 554 -30.08 -11.54 -24.23
N GLU A 555 -31.28 -12.13 -24.30
CA GLU A 555 -32.54 -11.50 -23.90
C GLU A 555 -32.49 -11.05 -22.42
N LYS A 556 -32.08 -11.93 -21.51
CA LYS A 556 -32.01 -11.63 -20.09
C LYS A 556 -30.94 -10.60 -19.73
N LEU A 557 -29.81 -10.60 -20.44
CA LEU A 557 -28.71 -9.65 -20.25
C LEU A 557 -28.91 -8.35 -21.03
N GLN A 558 -29.95 -8.23 -21.86
CA GLN A 558 -30.20 -7.10 -22.78
C GLN A 558 -28.98 -6.81 -23.65
N ALA A 559 -28.32 -7.85 -24.16
CA ALA A 559 -27.04 -7.76 -24.81
C ALA A 559 -26.98 -8.65 -26.06
N GLU A 560 -26.94 -8.03 -27.22
CA GLU A 560 -26.62 -8.67 -28.49
C GLU A 560 -25.59 -7.83 -29.26
N PRO A 561 -24.53 -8.46 -29.78
CA PRO A 561 -24.17 -9.87 -29.69
C PRO A 561 -23.45 -10.20 -28.34
N LEU A 562 -23.62 -11.46 -27.89
CA LEU A 562 -22.84 -12.00 -26.78
C LEU A 562 -21.40 -12.26 -27.20
N LEU A 563 -20.42 -11.88 -26.39
CA LEU A 563 -19.02 -12.15 -26.68
C LEU A 563 -18.57 -13.44 -25.99
N ALA A 564 -17.97 -14.36 -26.72
CA ALA A 564 -17.59 -15.68 -26.25
C ALA A 564 -16.65 -15.63 -25.04
N ASN A 565 -15.70 -14.69 -25.04
CA ASN A 565 -14.67 -14.54 -23.99
C ASN A 565 -15.07 -13.65 -22.82
N GLU A 566 -16.22 -13.00 -22.89
CA GLU A 566 -16.75 -12.17 -21.80
C GLU A 566 -17.23 -13.05 -20.64
N THR A 567 -17.13 -12.56 -19.41
CA THR A 567 -17.70 -13.26 -18.25
C THR A 567 -19.01 -12.60 -17.80
N LEU A 568 -19.86 -13.36 -17.13
CA LEU A 568 -21.12 -12.79 -16.58
C LEU A 568 -20.81 -11.75 -15.48
N ALA A 569 -19.68 -11.87 -14.80
CA ALA A 569 -19.21 -10.90 -13.83
C ALA A 569 -18.83 -9.56 -14.49
N ASP A 570 -18.33 -9.56 -15.72
CA ASP A 570 -18.02 -8.33 -16.46
C ASP A 570 -19.29 -7.53 -16.78
N ARG A 571 -20.42 -8.21 -16.83
CA ARG A 571 -21.76 -7.63 -17.00
C ARG A 571 -22.47 -7.28 -15.70
N GLY A 572 -21.76 -7.36 -14.57
CA GLY A 572 -22.29 -6.98 -13.25
C GLY A 572 -23.13 -8.07 -12.58
N ILE A 573 -23.16 -9.29 -13.12
CA ILE A 573 -23.82 -10.43 -12.50
C ILE A 573 -22.94 -10.91 -11.34
N ASP A 574 -23.39 -10.69 -10.12
CA ASP A 574 -22.75 -11.24 -8.92
C ASP A 574 -23.27 -12.65 -8.62
N SER A 575 -22.79 -13.25 -7.52
CA SER A 575 -23.19 -14.62 -7.16
C SER A 575 -24.68 -14.79 -6.86
N LEU A 576 -25.38 -13.71 -6.51
CA LEU A 576 -26.82 -13.76 -6.29
C LEU A 576 -27.57 -13.58 -7.62
N GLY A 577 -27.14 -12.62 -8.44
CA GLY A 577 -27.64 -12.45 -9.82
C GLY A 577 -27.44 -13.72 -10.65
N MET A 578 -26.39 -14.51 -10.35
CA MET A 578 -26.18 -15.81 -10.99
C MET A 578 -27.26 -16.83 -10.63
N ILE A 579 -27.71 -16.86 -9.38
CA ILE A 579 -28.80 -17.75 -8.96
C ILE A 579 -30.10 -17.39 -9.68
N GLU A 580 -30.42 -16.09 -9.76
CA GLU A 580 -31.59 -15.58 -10.45
C GLU A 580 -31.53 -15.84 -11.98
N LEU A 581 -30.35 -15.68 -12.57
CA LEU A 581 -30.13 -15.97 -13.98
C LEU A 581 -30.33 -17.45 -14.30
N ILE A 582 -29.76 -18.33 -13.48
CA ILE A 582 -29.89 -19.77 -13.67
C ILE A 582 -31.34 -20.22 -13.46
N ALA A 583 -32.03 -19.73 -12.44
CA ALA A 583 -33.43 -20.02 -12.23
C ALA A 583 -34.29 -19.66 -13.44
N HIS A 584 -34.04 -18.48 -14.03
CA HIS A 584 -34.71 -18.06 -15.24
C HIS A 584 -34.40 -18.97 -16.44
N LEU A 585 -33.13 -19.37 -16.61
CA LEU A 585 -32.74 -20.25 -17.73
C LEU A 585 -33.25 -21.69 -17.55
N GLU A 586 -33.27 -22.22 -16.33
CA GLU A 586 -33.87 -23.54 -16.04
C GLU A 586 -35.38 -23.57 -16.37
N ASP A 587 -36.11 -22.51 -15.95
CA ASP A 587 -37.55 -22.39 -16.23
C ASP A 587 -37.82 -22.22 -17.73
N ALA A 588 -37.05 -21.35 -18.41
CA ALA A 588 -37.22 -21.06 -19.84
C ALA A 588 -36.85 -22.23 -20.77
N LEU A 589 -35.84 -23.03 -20.37
CA LEU A 589 -35.24 -24.06 -21.22
C LEU A 589 -35.59 -25.51 -20.78
N GLY A 590 -36.25 -25.69 -19.63
CA GLY A 590 -36.57 -26.99 -19.06
C GLY A 590 -35.34 -27.85 -18.76
N ILE A 591 -34.24 -27.24 -18.28
CA ILE A 591 -32.98 -27.90 -17.93
C ILE A 591 -32.75 -27.88 -16.42
N VAL A 592 -31.85 -28.74 -15.96
CA VAL A 592 -31.47 -28.83 -14.55
C VAL A 592 -29.98 -28.52 -14.44
N VAL A 593 -29.61 -27.37 -13.88
CA VAL A 593 -28.24 -26.88 -13.82
C VAL A 593 -27.59 -27.28 -12.49
N ASP A 594 -26.38 -27.86 -12.57
CA ASP A 594 -25.53 -28.10 -11.43
C ASP A 594 -24.77 -26.82 -11.04
N MET A 595 -25.22 -26.19 -9.96
CA MET A 595 -24.65 -24.91 -9.49
C MET A 595 -23.18 -25.00 -9.06
N GLU A 596 -22.60 -26.17 -8.89
CA GLU A 596 -21.18 -26.32 -8.57
C GLU A 596 -20.29 -26.23 -9.82
N LYS A 597 -20.88 -26.45 -11.02
CA LYS A 597 -20.21 -26.39 -12.30
C LYS A 597 -20.27 -25.02 -12.98
N VAL A 598 -21.05 -24.09 -12.41
CA VAL A 598 -21.23 -22.75 -12.99
C VAL A 598 -20.79 -21.66 -11.99
N ASN A 599 -20.15 -20.62 -12.51
CA ASN A 599 -19.75 -19.46 -11.71
C ASN A 599 -19.75 -18.18 -12.59
N PRO A 600 -19.92 -16.98 -12.01
CA PRO A 600 -20.00 -15.75 -12.77
C PRO A 600 -18.69 -15.33 -13.48
N PHE A 601 -17.57 -16.01 -13.21
CA PHE A 601 -16.24 -15.70 -13.73
C PHE A 601 -15.80 -16.63 -14.87
N GLN A 602 -16.61 -17.62 -15.26
CA GLN A 602 -16.37 -18.40 -16.47
C GLN A 602 -16.78 -17.61 -17.71
N SER A 603 -16.17 -17.90 -18.85
CA SER A 603 -16.54 -17.23 -20.10
C SER A 603 -17.99 -17.53 -20.51
N VAL A 604 -18.62 -16.61 -21.22
CA VAL A 604 -19.99 -16.81 -21.74
C VAL A 604 -20.06 -18.07 -22.60
N GLU A 605 -19.04 -18.34 -23.41
CA GLU A 605 -18.92 -19.57 -24.20
C GLU A 605 -18.92 -20.84 -23.33
N GLU A 606 -18.08 -20.88 -22.29
CA GLU A 606 -18.00 -22.00 -21.35
C GLU A 606 -19.31 -22.16 -20.56
N PHE A 607 -19.92 -21.05 -20.19
CA PHE A 607 -21.21 -21.03 -19.50
C PHE A 607 -22.31 -21.65 -20.38
N VAL A 608 -22.44 -21.19 -21.63
CA VAL A 608 -23.42 -21.71 -22.60
C VAL A 608 -23.19 -23.20 -22.88
N ARG A 609 -21.94 -23.64 -23.06
CA ARG A 609 -21.59 -25.06 -23.24
C ARG A 609 -21.92 -25.90 -22.01
N THR A 610 -21.65 -25.37 -20.81
CA THR A 610 -21.97 -26.05 -19.55
C THR A 610 -23.48 -26.26 -19.43
N LEU A 611 -24.29 -25.26 -19.77
CA LEU A 611 -25.74 -25.37 -19.78
C LEU A 611 -26.26 -26.32 -20.86
N ALA A 612 -25.63 -26.32 -22.05
CA ALA A 612 -26.00 -27.21 -23.12
C ALA A 612 -25.79 -28.70 -22.79
N ALA A 613 -24.82 -28.99 -21.92
CA ALA A 613 -24.55 -30.33 -21.42
C ALA A 613 -25.48 -30.79 -20.28
N CYS A 614 -26.39 -29.92 -19.76
CA CYS A 614 -27.31 -30.26 -18.69
C CYS A 614 -28.47 -31.13 -19.17
N GLU A 615 -28.96 -32.02 -18.29
CA GLU A 615 -30.08 -32.91 -18.65
C GLU A 615 -31.41 -32.14 -18.74
N GLN A 616 -32.30 -32.59 -19.66
CA GLN A 616 -33.68 -32.12 -19.70
C GLN A 616 -34.48 -32.77 -18.56
N GLY A 617 -35.14 -31.96 -17.76
CA GLY A 617 -35.98 -32.43 -16.64
C GLY A 617 -36.94 -31.36 -16.19
N LYS A 618 -38.23 -31.70 -15.96
CA LYS A 618 -39.15 -30.83 -15.20
C LYS A 618 -38.72 -30.93 -13.74
N GLY A 619 -37.99 -29.89 -13.26
CA GLY A 619 -37.46 -29.86 -11.91
C GLY A 619 -38.58 -29.74 -10.84
N GLU A 620 -38.45 -30.46 -9.73
CA GLU A 620 -38.98 -30.07 -8.45
C GLU A 620 -38.54 -28.64 -8.14
N ASN A 621 -39.34 -27.93 -7.34
CA ASN A 621 -39.17 -26.54 -6.98
C ASN A 621 -37.68 -26.12 -6.90
N HIS A 622 -37.27 -25.29 -7.87
CA HIS A 622 -35.89 -24.86 -8.07
C HIS A 622 -35.20 -24.36 -6.79
N ASP A 623 -35.98 -23.59 -6.00
CA ASP A 623 -35.51 -22.96 -4.76
C ASP A 623 -35.21 -23.96 -3.64
N GLU A 624 -35.96 -25.03 -3.56
CA GLU A 624 -35.74 -26.13 -2.60
C GLU A 624 -34.45 -26.90 -2.92
N ARG A 625 -34.15 -27.08 -4.23
CA ARG A 625 -32.96 -27.81 -4.66
C ARG A 625 -31.66 -27.00 -4.43
N ILE A 626 -31.67 -25.70 -4.74
CA ILE A 626 -30.51 -24.83 -4.51
C ILE A 626 -30.12 -24.79 -3.03
N LEU A 627 -31.10 -24.80 -2.15
CA LEU A 627 -30.89 -24.74 -0.71
C LEU A 627 -30.70 -26.12 -0.06
N ARG A 628 -30.92 -27.25 -0.77
CA ARG A 628 -30.61 -28.59 -0.28
C ARG A 628 -29.08 -28.77 -0.26
N SER A 629 -28.54 -29.19 0.86
CA SER A 629 -27.14 -29.59 1.03
C SER A 629 -27.09 -31.06 1.43
N GLU A 630 -26.22 -31.84 0.79
CA GLU A 630 -25.92 -33.21 1.19
C GLU A 630 -24.98 -33.29 2.41
N ILE A 631 -24.50 -32.16 2.89
CA ILE A 631 -23.58 -32.08 4.03
C ILE A 631 -24.38 -32.04 5.32
N THR A 632 -24.62 -33.21 5.90
CA THR A 632 -25.07 -33.34 7.28
C THR A 632 -23.96 -32.88 8.23
N THR A 633 -23.74 -31.60 8.35
CA THR A 633 -22.85 -31.08 9.38
C THR A 633 -23.52 -31.31 10.73
N ARG A 634 -23.11 -32.32 11.47
CA ARG A 634 -23.45 -32.50 12.88
C ARG A 634 -22.92 -31.30 13.66
N MET A 635 -23.70 -30.24 13.71
CA MET A 635 -23.37 -29.04 14.46
C MET A 635 -23.56 -29.28 15.95
N LYS A 636 -22.45 -29.58 16.66
CA LYS A 636 -22.46 -29.70 18.12
C LYS A 636 -22.47 -28.32 18.73
N THR A 637 -23.52 -27.96 19.41
CA THR A 637 -23.56 -26.78 20.30
C THR A 637 -22.91 -27.18 21.62
N PHE A 638 -21.83 -26.49 22.00
CA PHE A 638 -21.18 -26.70 23.30
C PHE A 638 -21.67 -25.64 24.30
N TRP A 639 -22.11 -26.09 25.47
CA TRP A 639 -22.28 -25.21 26.59
C TRP A 639 -20.92 -24.78 27.13
N ASN A 640 -20.69 -23.47 27.21
CA ASN A 640 -19.48 -22.91 27.76
C ASN A 640 -19.81 -22.01 28.95
N PRO A 641 -19.57 -22.45 30.19
CA PRO A 641 -19.91 -21.68 31.38
C PRO A 641 -19.13 -20.35 31.48
N LEU A 642 -17.93 -20.29 30.89
CA LEU A 642 -17.13 -19.07 30.85
C LEU A 642 -17.79 -18.02 29.94
N ALA A 643 -18.32 -18.44 28.78
CA ALA A 643 -19.06 -17.55 27.88
C ALA A 643 -20.33 -17.00 28.54
N GLU A 644 -21.05 -17.81 29.30
CA GLU A 644 -22.24 -17.39 30.04
C GLU A 644 -21.89 -16.35 31.13
N LEU A 645 -20.79 -16.57 31.84
CA LEU A 645 -20.28 -15.60 32.82
C LEU A 645 -19.88 -14.28 32.14
N ILE A 646 -19.19 -14.34 31.02
CA ILE A 646 -18.83 -13.13 30.24
C ILE A 646 -20.07 -12.38 29.77
N LEU A 647 -21.07 -13.07 29.23
CA LEU A 647 -22.33 -12.44 28.79
C LEU A 647 -23.09 -11.83 29.94
N LEU A 648 -23.09 -12.46 31.11
CA LEU A 648 -23.70 -11.92 32.34
C LEU A 648 -22.95 -10.64 32.78
N LEU A 649 -21.64 -10.66 32.83
CA LEU A 649 -20.81 -9.49 33.15
C LEU A 649 -20.99 -8.34 32.16
N VAL A 650 -21.03 -8.64 30.84
CA VAL A 650 -21.33 -7.66 29.80
C VAL A 650 -22.73 -7.08 29.99
N ARG A 651 -23.73 -7.88 30.29
CA ARG A 651 -25.12 -7.42 30.54
C ARG A 651 -25.21 -6.51 31.78
N ILE A 652 -24.56 -6.91 32.88
CA ILE A 652 -24.54 -6.10 34.11
C ILE A 652 -23.75 -4.80 33.86
N GLY A 653 -22.56 -4.88 33.28
CA GLY A 653 -21.75 -3.71 32.97
C GLY A 653 -22.46 -2.77 31.99
N SER A 654 -23.12 -3.31 30.95
CA SER A 654 -23.82 -2.48 29.97
C SER A 654 -25.01 -1.74 30.58
N ARG A 655 -25.69 -2.34 31.55
CA ARG A 655 -26.75 -1.66 32.32
C ARG A 655 -26.20 -0.58 33.25
N LEU A 656 -25.10 -0.86 33.94
CA LEU A 656 -24.53 0.06 34.91
C LEU A 656 -23.83 1.26 34.23
N PHE A 657 -23.05 1.03 33.20
CA PHE A 657 -22.21 2.07 32.58
C PHE A 657 -22.91 2.82 31.44
N TRP A 658 -23.83 2.15 30.69
CA TRP A 658 -24.47 2.74 29.51
C TRP A 658 -25.99 2.69 29.54
N GLY A 659 -26.59 2.32 30.66
CA GLY A 659 -28.03 2.31 30.84
C GLY A 659 -28.76 1.44 29.79
N LEU A 660 -28.15 0.31 29.37
CA LEU A 660 -28.70 -0.55 28.33
C LEU A 660 -30.14 -0.97 28.66
N THR A 661 -31.06 -0.59 27.78
CA THR A 661 -32.46 -0.99 27.82
C THR A 661 -32.78 -1.95 26.68
N VAL A 662 -33.62 -2.94 26.94
CA VAL A 662 -34.16 -3.87 25.92
C VAL A 662 -35.67 -3.71 25.87
N VAL A 663 -36.17 -3.26 24.73
CA VAL A 663 -37.57 -2.97 24.48
C VAL A 663 -38.16 -4.11 23.67
N HIS A 664 -39.30 -4.62 24.08
CA HIS A 664 -40.04 -5.73 23.46
C HIS A 664 -39.24 -7.05 23.40
N ALA A 665 -38.47 -7.35 24.47
CA ALA A 665 -37.70 -8.58 24.57
C ALA A 665 -38.56 -9.87 24.46
N GLU A 666 -39.86 -9.78 24.82
CA GLU A 666 -40.85 -10.85 24.71
C GLU A 666 -41.04 -11.34 23.26
N ARG A 667 -40.75 -10.51 22.26
CA ARG A 667 -40.82 -10.87 20.82
C ARG A 667 -39.71 -11.80 20.38
N LEU A 668 -38.59 -11.92 21.15
CA LEU A 668 -37.52 -12.84 20.92
C LEU A 668 -37.87 -14.26 21.39
N LEU A 669 -38.86 -14.88 20.73
CA LEU A 669 -39.33 -16.22 21.06
C LEU A 669 -38.43 -17.32 20.50
N PRO A 670 -38.33 -18.51 21.16
CA PRO A 670 -37.64 -19.67 20.61
C PRO A 670 -38.27 -20.10 19.27
N GLY A 671 -37.45 -20.49 18.31
CA GLY A 671 -37.89 -21.01 17.00
C GLY A 671 -36.88 -20.75 15.90
N ASN A 672 -37.12 -21.33 14.72
CA ASN A 672 -36.32 -21.20 13.52
C ASN A 672 -36.61 -19.88 12.78
N ARG A 673 -36.13 -18.79 13.36
CA ARG A 673 -36.36 -17.42 12.88
C ARG A 673 -35.07 -16.75 12.47
N ILE A 674 -35.17 -15.73 11.61
CA ILE A 674 -34.03 -14.91 11.19
C ILE A 674 -34.07 -13.60 11.96
N ILE A 675 -33.05 -13.33 12.77
CA ILE A 675 -32.88 -12.06 13.47
C ILE A 675 -32.03 -11.16 12.62
N VAL A 676 -32.57 -10.04 12.18
CA VAL A 676 -31.86 -9.05 11.34
C VAL A 676 -31.59 -7.81 12.15
N ALA A 677 -30.32 -7.41 12.28
CA ALA A 677 -29.93 -6.24 13.06
C ALA A 677 -28.97 -5.32 12.29
N ASN A 678 -29.04 -4.02 12.59
CA ASN A 678 -28.02 -3.07 12.12
C ASN A 678 -26.68 -3.31 12.82
N HIS A 679 -25.55 -2.93 12.17
CA HIS A 679 -24.22 -3.26 12.66
C HIS A 679 -23.35 -2.01 12.89
N GLN A 680 -23.32 -1.54 14.14
CA GLN A 680 -22.61 -0.33 14.54
C GLN A 680 -21.24 -0.62 15.18
N SER A 681 -21.11 -1.74 15.93
CA SER A 681 -19.99 -2.00 16.79
C SER A 681 -19.72 -3.49 17.02
N ASN A 682 -18.56 -3.83 17.56
CA ASN A 682 -18.30 -5.18 18.10
C ASN A 682 -19.16 -5.51 19.34
N LEU A 683 -19.70 -4.51 20.02
CA LEU A 683 -20.61 -4.70 21.14
C LEU A 683 -21.99 -5.23 20.72
N ASP A 684 -22.40 -5.03 19.46
CA ASP A 684 -23.73 -5.41 18.96
C ASP A 684 -24.01 -6.89 19.18
N VAL A 685 -23.04 -7.74 18.85
CA VAL A 685 -23.16 -9.19 19.03
C VAL A 685 -23.27 -9.54 20.52
N LEU A 686 -22.47 -8.93 21.36
CA LEU A 686 -22.49 -9.20 22.81
C LEU A 686 -23.77 -8.72 23.47
N TRP A 687 -24.30 -7.57 23.06
CA TRP A 687 -25.57 -7.04 23.57
C TRP A 687 -26.75 -7.88 23.13
N LEU A 688 -26.77 -8.28 21.84
CA LEU A 688 -27.81 -9.16 21.30
C LEU A 688 -27.80 -10.50 22.04
N LEU A 689 -26.64 -11.15 22.19
CA LEU A 689 -26.51 -12.41 22.92
C LEU A 689 -26.89 -12.27 24.40
N GLY A 690 -26.48 -11.16 25.05
CA GLY A 690 -26.84 -10.87 26.44
C GLY A 690 -28.35 -10.60 26.65
N ALA A 691 -29.06 -10.08 25.66
CA ALA A 691 -30.50 -9.84 25.69
C ALA A 691 -31.32 -11.10 25.44
N LEU A 692 -30.80 -12.07 24.72
CA LEU A 692 -31.52 -13.28 24.33
C LEU A 692 -31.68 -14.25 25.52
N PRO A 693 -32.87 -14.91 25.65
CA PRO A 693 -33.08 -15.98 26.64
C PRO A 693 -32.09 -17.14 26.43
N TYR A 694 -31.63 -17.74 27.51
CA TYR A 694 -30.66 -18.87 27.47
C TYR A 694 -31.15 -20.03 26.57
N ARG A 695 -32.46 -20.33 26.60
CA ARG A 695 -33.08 -21.39 25.76
C ARG A 695 -32.92 -21.10 24.26
N LEU A 696 -32.94 -19.85 23.84
CA LEU A 696 -32.76 -19.44 22.45
C LEU A 696 -31.27 -19.46 22.06
N ARG A 697 -30.39 -19.01 22.95
CA ARG A 697 -28.91 -19.02 22.70
C ARG A 697 -28.34 -20.40 22.41
N LYS A 698 -28.92 -21.44 23.02
CA LYS A 698 -28.48 -22.84 22.75
C LYS A 698 -28.68 -23.31 21.31
N ARG A 699 -29.59 -22.69 20.57
CA ARG A 699 -29.92 -23.01 19.17
C ARG A 699 -29.79 -21.78 18.27
N LEU A 700 -28.77 -20.97 18.53
CA LEU A 700 -28.56 -19.72 17.82
C LEU A 700 -27.23 -19.76 17.09
N PHE A 701 -27.22 -19.31 15.83
CA PHE A 701 -26.04 -19.15 15.00
C PHE A 701 -25.89 -17.68 14.58
N ILE A 702 -24.66 -17.26 14.31
CA ILE A 702 -24.36 -15.90 13.90
C ILE A 702 -23.56 -15.93 12.62
N THR A 703 -23.88 -15.08 11.66
CA THR A 703 -23.04 -14.91 10.46
C THR A 703 -21.81 -14.06 10.78
N GLY A 704 -20.62 -14.54 10.47
CA GLY A 704 -19.33 -13.86 10.72
C GLY A 704 -18.36 -13.97 9.56
N LYS A 705 -17.30 -13.14 9.60
CA LYS A 705 -16.22 -13.21 8.62
C LYS A 705 -15.31 -14.42 8.85
N LYS A 706 -14.84 -15.04 7.75
CA LYS A 706 -13.92 -16.18 7.79
C LYS A 706 -12.60 -15.87 8.52
N GLU A 707 -12.12 -14.61 8.44
CA GLU A 707 -10.91 -14.15 9.12
C GLU A 707 -11.04 -14.12 10.65
N LEU A 708 -12.25 -14.14 11.18
CA LEU A 708 -12.54 -14.20 12.62
C LEU A 708 -12.67 -15.63 13.16
N SER A 709 -12.28 -16.64 12.37
CA SER A 709 -12.40 -18.06 12.74
C SER A 709 -11.64 -18.45 14.02
N PHE A 710 -10.61 -17.67 14.41
CA PHE A 710 -9.88 -17.86 15.66
C PHE A 710 -10.71 -17.57 16.92
N LEU A 711 -11.79 -16.79 16.79
CA LEU A 711 -12.74 -16.52 17.89
C LEU A 711 -13.79 -17.62 18.09
N ARG A 712 -13.63 -18.76 17.39
CA ARG A 712 -14.64 -19.83 17.32
C ARG A 712 -14.95 -20.51 18.65
N TYR A 713 -14.05 -20.49 19.61
CA TYR A 713 -14.19 -21.36 20.79
C TYR A 713 -14.17 -20.70 22.19
N PRO A 714 -13.47 -19.59 22.49
CA PRO A 714 -13.44 -19.16 23.89
C PRO A 714 -14.47 -18.13 24.32
N PHE A 715 -15.09 -17.37 23.39
CA PHE A 715 -15.77 -16.13 23.80
C PHE A 715 -17.30 -16.05 23.59
N LEU A 716 -17.90 -16.81 22.70
CA LEU A 716 -19.29 -16.56 22.32
C LEU A 716 -20.30 -17.67 22.66
N GLY A 717 -19.87 -18.86 23.01
CA GLY A 717 -20.78 -19.99 23.36
C GLY A 717 -21.78 -20.39 22.25
N SER A 718 -21.88 -19.61 21.17
CA SER A 718 -22.76 -19.83 20.03
C SER A 718 -21.92 -20.12 18.78
N PRO A 719 -22.30 -21.11 17.97
CA PRO A 719 -21.57 -21.42 16.74
C PRO A 719 -21.74 -20.30 15.71
N VAL A 720 -20.63 -19.95 15.04
CA VAL A 720 -20.57 -18.92 14.00
C VAL A 720 -20.55 -19.58 12.63
N VAL A 721 -21.43 -19.14 11.74
CA VAL A 721 -21.43 -19.46 10.32
C VAL A 721 -20.51 -18.47 9.61
N PHE A 722 -19.44 -18.95 9.02
CA PHE A 722 -18.50 -18.09 8.29
C PHE A 722 -19.03 -17.87 6.87
N VAL A 723 -19.29 -16.60 6.55
CA VAL A 723 -19.67 -16.17 5.21
C VAL A 723 -18.41 -15.74 4.46
N ASP A 724 -18.14 -16.39 3.34
CA ASP A 724 -17.16 -15.92 2.38
C ASP A 724 -17.75 -14.74 1.60
N ARG A 725 -17.17 -13.55 1.74
CA ARG A 725 -17.66 -12.32 1.12
C ARG A 725 -16.98 -12.00 -0.21
N THR A 726 -15.95 -12.75 -0.55
CA THR A 726 -15.09 -12.49 -1.70
C THR A 726 -15.21 -13.56 -2.77
N GLY A 727 -15.91 -14.66 -2.47
CA GLY A 727 -16.09 -15.81 -3.35
C GLY A 727 -17.56 -16.22 -3.50
N ASN A 728 -17.78 -17.49 -3.77
CA ASN A 728 -19.11 -18.07 -3.94
C ASN A 728 -19.93 -17.98 -2.62
N VAL A 729 -21.05 -17.27 -2.65
CA VAL A 729 -21.96 -17.07 -1.50
C VAL A 729 -22.83 -18.31 -1.25
N LEU A 730 -22.98 -19.17 -2.25
CA LEU A 730 -23.89 -20.32 -2.20
C LEU A 730 -23.60 -21.30 -1.05
N PRO A 731 -22.35 -21.71 -0.75
CA PRO A 731 -22.08 -22.55 0.39
C PRO A 731 -22.54 -21.95 1.73
N SER A 732 -22.42 -20.61 1.84
CA SER A 732 -22.85 -19.89 3.04
C SER A 732 -24.37 -19.83 3.17
N LEU A 733 -25.09 -19.67 2.05
CA LEU A 733 -26.57 -19.70 2.01
C LEU A 733 -27.09 -21.12 2.28
N LYS A 734 -26.47 -22.14 1.71
CA LYS A 734 -26.80 -23.57 2.00
C LYS A 734 -26.66 -23.88 3.50
N ALA A 735 -25.51 -23.49 4.09
CA ALA A 735 -25.26 -23.68 5.52
C ALA A 735 -26.28 -22.93 6.40
N ALA A 736 -26.64 -21.70 6.02
CA ALA A 736 -27.66 -20.91 6.71
C ALA A 736 -29.07 -21.53 6.60
N ALA A 737 -29.40 -22.06 5.42
CA ALA A 737 -30.66 -22.79 5.20
C ALA A 737 -30.78 -24.05 6.04
N ASP A 738 -29.68 -24.85 6.11
CA ASP A 738 -29.64 -26.08 6.93
C ASP A 738 -29.81 -25.77 8.43
N ILE A 739 -29.22 -24.69 8.91
CA ILE A 739 -29.39 -24.21 10.29
C ILE A 739 -30.87 -23.88 10.56
N LEU A 740 -31.48 -23.11 9.67
CA LEU A 740 -32.89 -22.75 9.82
C LEU A 740 -33.81 -23.97 9.72
N ARG A 741 -33.49 -24.96 8.89
CA ARG A 741 -34.26 -26.25 8.81
C ARG A 741 -34.06 -27.11 10.04
N SER A 742 -32.91 -27.07 10.70
CA SER A 742 -32.67 -27.80 11.95
C SER A 742 -33.44 -27.23 13.15
N GLY A 743 -34.24 -26.18 12.95
CA GLY A 743 -35.03 -25.53 14.01
C GLY A 743 -34.21 -24.51 14.84
N ALA A 744 -33.00 -24.13 14.38
CA ALA A 744 -32.17 -23.13 15.00
C ALA A 744 -32.51 -21.72 14.49
N ALA A 745 -32.18 -20.69 15.26
CA ALA A 745 -32.27 -19.29 14.86
C ALA A 745 -30.96 -18.78 14.29
N LEU A 746 -31.04 -17.78 13.40
CA LEU A 746 -29.89 -17.21 12.75
C LEU A 746 -29.88 -15.68 12.91
N ILE A 747 -28.76 -15.12 13.38
CA ILE A 747 -28.52 -13.67 13.40
C ILE A 747 -27.76 -13.27 12.14
N ILE A 748 -28.28 -12.30 11.42
CA ILE A 748 -27.67 -11.73 10.22
C ILE A 748 -27.57 -10.21 10.38
N PHE A 749 -26.38 -9.66 10.08
CA PHE A 749 -26.15 -8.23 9.91
C PHE A 749 -26.13 -7.93 8.41
N PRO A 750 -27.24 -7.47 7.81
CA PRO A 750 -27.38 -7.40 6.35
C PRO A 750 -26.48 -6.33 5.70
N GLU A 751 -26.00 -5.34 6.45
CA GLU A 751 -25.03 -4.35 5.98
C GLU A 751 -23.70 -5.00 5.61
N GLY A 752 -23.42 -6.16 6.19
CA GLY A 752 -22.20 -6.91 5.90
C GLY A 752 -20.93 -6.31 6.51
N THR A 753 -20.92 -5.05 6.94
CA THR A 753 -19.79 -4.38 7.63
C THR A 753 -20.37 -3.47 8.72
N ARG A 754 -19.53 -3.15 9.71
CA ARG A 754 -19.90 -2.12 10.72
C ARG A 754 -19.92 -0.75 10.07
N THR A 755 -20.88 0.10 10.48
CA THR A 755 -20.93 1.49 10.03
C THR A 755 -19.64 2.25 10.32
N ARG A 756 -19.34 3.26 9.50
CA ARG A 756 -18.18 4.14 9.68
C ARG A 756 -18.50 5.41 10.46
N ASP A 757 -19.73 5.90 10.31
CA ASP A 757 -20.22 7.19 10.80
C ASP A 757 -21.45 7.09 11.74
N GLY A 758 -21.94 5.88 11.95
CA GLY A 758 -23.16 5.65 12.77
C GLY A 758 -24.43 5.55 11.94
N SER A 759 -24.40 5.84 10.64
CA SER A 759 -25.55 5.73 9.74
C SER A 759 -25.89 4.28 9.38
N LEU A 760 -27.13 4.04 8.93
CA LEU A 760 -27.60 2.72 8.48
C LEU A 760 -27.12 2.49 7.03
N GLY A 761 -26.35 1.43 6.81
CA GLY A 761 -25.83 1.03 5.50
C GLY A 761 -26.92 0.41 4.59
N LYS A 762 -26.54 0.13 3.34
CA LYS A 762 -27.36 -0.61 2.39
C LYS A 762 -27.47 -2.07 2.83
N PHE A 763 -28.68 -2.64 2.84
CA PHE A 763 -28.93 -4.04 3.17
C PHE A 763 -28.68 -4.94 1.95
N LYS A 764 -27.98 -6.03 2.16
CA LYS A 764 -27.86 -7.14 1.20
C LYS A 764 -29.09 -8.04 1.33
N SER A 765 -29.55 -8.57 0.21
CA SER A 765 -30.80 -9.35 0.13
C SER A 765 -30.73 -10.77 0.72
N GLY A 766 -29.56 -11.29 1.12
CA GLY A 766 -29.39 -12.67 1.58
C GLY A 766 -30.31 -13.10 2.75
N ALA A 767 -30.61 -12.19 3.69
CA ALA A 767 -31.56 -12.48 4.80
C ALA A 767 -33.02 -12.60 4.30
N ALA A 768 -33.43 -11.67 3.42
CA ALA A 768 -34.72 -11.66 2.80
C ALA A 768 -34.91 -12.86 1.85
N TYR A 769 -33.87 -13.24 1.11
CA TYR A 769 -33.86 -14.45 0.28
C TYR A 769 -34.11 -15.71 1.09
N LEU A 770 -33.34 -15.94 2.17
CA LEU A 770 -33.56 -17.08 3.07
C LEU A 770 -34.96 -17.09 3.70
N ALA A 771 -35.47 -15.93 4.13
CA ALA A 771 -36.76 -15.79 4.72
C ALA A 771 -37.90 -16.15 3.74
N HIS A 772 -37.81 -15.61 2.53
CA HIS A 772 -38.80 -15.79 1.47
C HIS A 772 -38.92 -17.26 1.04
N HIS A 773 -37.80 -17.89 0.70
CA HIS A 773 -37.77 -19.26 0.17
C HIS A 773 -37.97 -20.34 1.24
N LEU A 774 -37.60 -20.07 2.51
CA LEU A 774 -37.83 -21.03 3.61
C LEU A 774 -39.12 -20.75 4.39
N GLY A 775 -39.89 -19.71 4.05
CA GLY A 775 -41.08 -19.31 4.76
C GLY A 775 -40.82 -18.96 6.23
N ARG A 776 -39.69 -18.33 6.55
CA ARG A 776 -39.26 -18.04 7.91
C ARG A 776 -39.44 -16.56 8.25
N GLU A 777 -40.02 -16.27 9.42
CA GLU A 777 -40.21 -14.90 9.89
C GLU A 777 -38.87 -14.21 10.13
N ILE A 778 -38.80 -12.91 9.78
CA ILE A 778 -37.70 -12.02 10.15
C ILE A 778 -38.06 -11.23 11.38
N ILE A 779 -37.19 -11.23 12.38
CA ILE A 779 -37.31 -10.34 13.56
C ILE A 779 -36.31 -9.19 13.36
N PRO A 780 -36.78 -7.98 13.02
CA PRO A 780 -35.90 -6.81 12.93
C PRO A 780 -35.52 -6.34 14.33
N VAL A 781 -34.24 -6.10 14.55
CA VAL A 781 -33.71 -5.57 15.83
C VAL A 781 -32.90 -4.32 15.56
N THR A 782 -33.25 -3.25 16.23
CA THR A 782 -32.51 -1.97 16.14
C THR A 782 -31.57 -1.82 17.33
N ILE A 783 -30.30 -1.62 17.04
CA ILE A 783 -29.22 -1.42 18.02
C ILE A 783 -28.83 0.05 18.01
N ARG A 784 -28.85 0.73 19.17
CA ARG A 784 -28.50 2.13 19.34
C ARG A 784 -27.39 2.30 20.37
N GLY A 785 -26.54 3.31 20.20
CA GLY A 785 -25.57 3.74 21.20
C GLY A 785 -24.23 3.00 21.12
N THR A 786 -24.15 1.84 20.48
CA THR A 786 -22.90 1.05 20.42
C THR A 786 -21.81 1.73 19.61
N PHE A 787 -22.17 2.55 18.61
CA PHE A 787 -21.20 3.33 17.82
C PHE A 787 -20.47 4.38 18.68
N GLN A 788 -21.20 5.10 19.55
CA GLN A 788 -20.62 6.10 20.45
C GLN A 788 -19.78 5.47 21.55
N ILE A 789 -20.16 4.28 22.00
CA ILE A 789 -19.52 3.54 23.09
C ILE A 789 -18.24 2.86 22.61
N LEU A 790 -18.29 2.15 21.47
CA LEU A 790 -17.16 1.43 20.90
C LEU A 790 -17.15 1.56 19.38
N PRO A 791 -16.68 2.68 18.82
CA PRO A 791 -16.60 2.89 17.37
C PRO A 791 -15.61 1.93 16.71
N ARG A 792 -15.71 1.80 15.40
CA ARG A 792 -14.81 0.97 14.59
C ARG A 792 -13.35 1.38 14.79
N GLY A 793 -12.45 0.41 15.04
CA GLY A 793 -11.02 0.63 15.28
C GLY A 793 -10.61 0.78 16.75
N ARG A 794 -11.57 0.87 17.66
CA ARG A 794 -11.30 0.90 19.11
C ARG A 794 -11.50 -0.48 19.74
N ILE A 795 -10.64 -0.83 20.72
CA ILE A 795 -10.72 -2.12 21.43
C ILE A 795 -11.40 -1.95 22.80
N ILE A 796 -11.18 -0.83 23.46
CA ILE A 796 -11.72 -0.56 24.82
C ILE A 796 -12.90 0.42 24.69
N PRO A 797 -14.07 0.09 25.25
CA PRO A 797 -15.23 0.97 25.22
C PRO A 797 -15.04 2.22 26.09
N HIS A 798 -15.77 3.29 25.76
CA HIS A 798 -15.88 4.46 26.62
C HIS A 798 -16.71 4.12 27.85
N LEU A 799 -16.12 4.18 29.05
CA LEU A 799 -16.78 3.77 30.29
C LEU A 799 -17.71 4.84 30.87
N VAL A 800 -17.51 6.13 30.57
CA VAL A 800 -18.29 7.23 31.13
C VAL A 800 -18.62 8.29 30.07
N GLY A 801 -19.86 8.79 30.08
CA GLY A 801 -20.23 10.07 29.44
C GLY A 801 -20.60 10.06 27.95
N LYS A 802 -20.61 8.91 27.26
CA LYS A 802 -20.98 8.87 25.83
C LYS A 802 -22.01 7.78 25.52
N GLY A 803 -23.29 8.18 25.47
CA GLY A 803 -24.41 7.43 24.90
C GLY A 803 -25.10 6.48 25.85
N LYS A 804 -26.43 6.47 25.78
CA LYS A 804 -27.27 5.41 26.35
C LYS A 804 -27.41 4.32 25.30
N GLY A 805 -27.45 3.05 25.73
CA GLY A 805 -27.64 1.90 24.87
C GLY A 805 -29.08 1.43 24.82
N SER A 806 -29.61 1.06 23.65
CA SER A 806 -30.88 0.37 23.56
C SER A 806 -30.90 -0.70 22.47
N LEU A 807 -31.63 -1.79 22.75
CA LEU A 807 -32.04 -2.83 21.83
C LEU A 807 -33.54 -2.78 21.68
N ILE A 808 -34.02 -2.52 20.47
CA ILE A 808 -35.49 -2.45 20.19
C ILE A 808 -35.84 -3.61 19.28
N VAL A 809 -36.67 -4.51 19.75
CA VAL A 809 -37.12 -5.67 19.00
C VAL A 809 -38.43 -5.32 18.27
N GLY A 810 -38.37 -5.31 16.95
CA GLY A 810 -39.52 -5.05 16.08
C GLY A 810 -40.48 -6.23 16.04
N GLU A 811 -41.60 -6.04 15.37
CA GLU A 811 -42.58 -7.11 15.14
C GLU A 811 -42.03 -8.15 14.15
N PRO A 812 -42.33 -9.44 14.35
CA PRO A 812 -41.99 -10.47 13.38
C PRO A 812 -42.62 -10.15 12.02
N VAL A 813 -41.83 -10.19 10.98
CA VAL A 813 -42.21 -9.92 9.60
C VAL A 813 -42.39 -11.25 8.87
N ASP A 814 -43.64 -11.55 8.46
CA ASP A 814 -43.94 -12.75 7.66
C ASP A 814 -43.56 -12.48 6.19
N PRO A 815 -42.57 -13.22 5.61
CA PRO A 815 -42.11 -13.01 4.23
C PRO A 815 -43.23 -13.26 3.19
N ARG A 816 -44.24 -14.07 3.49
CA ARG A 816 -45.32 -14.41 2.56
C ARG A 816 -46.24 -13.21 2.25
N ARG A 817 -46.12 -12.11 3.00
CA ARG A 817 -46.86 -10.87 2.76
C ARG A 817 -46.25 -9.97 1.69
N PHE A 818 -45.09 -10.34 1.14
CA PHE A 818 -44.39 -9.54 0.17
C PHE A 818 -44.26 -10.25 -1.17
N ALA A 819 -44.48 -9.50 -2.24
CA ALA A 819 -44.46 -10.03 -3.60
C ALA A 819 -43.05 -10.30 -4.13
N SER A 820 -41.99 -9.65 -3.54
CA SER A 820 -40.60 -9.84 -3.96
C SER A 820 -39.64 -9.80 -2.77
N ILE A 821 -38.44 -10.33 -3.00
CA ILE A 821 -37.34 -10.33 -2.03
C ILE A 821 -36.90 -8.90 -1.72
N GLU A 822 -36.87 -8.03 -2.72
CA GLU A 822 -36.51 -6.62 -2.59
C GLU A 822 -37.52 -5.89 -1.70
N ALA A 823 -38.84 -6.09 -1.95
CA ALA A 823 -39.91 -5.48 -1.14
C ALA A 823 -39.81 -5.88 0.34
N LEU A 824 -39.50 -7.17 0.61
CA LEU A 824 -39.28 -7.67 1.97
C LEU A 824 -38.00 -7.03 2.58
N ASN A 825 -36.91 -6.96 1.83
CA ASN A 825 -35.63 -6.39 2.29
C ASN A 825 -35.76 -4.90 2.64
N ASP A 826 -36.43 -4.15 1.77
CA ASP A 826 -36.68 -2.72 1.95
C ASP A 826 -37.63 -2.45 3.13
N HIS A 827 -38.67 -3.30 3.33
CA HIS A 827 -39.55 -3.21 4.49
C HIS A 827 -38.75 -3.40 5.78
N VAL A 828 -37.93 -4.47 5.89
CA VAL A 828 -37.14 -4.76 7.09
C VAL A 828 -36.15 -3.64 7.37
N ARG A 829 -35.48 -3.11 6.33
CA ARG A 829 -34.61 -1.94 6.44
C ARG A 829 -35.40 -0.73 6.95
N GLY A 830 -36.54 -0.42 6.39
CA GLY A 830 -37.38 0.70 6.78
C GLY A 830 -37.89 0.61 8.23
N VAL A 831 -38.13 -0.60 8.75
CA VAL A 831 -38.51 -0.81 10.16
C VAL A 831 -37.34 -0.42 11.07
N ILE A 832 -36.12 -0.85 10.75
CA ILE A 832 -34.90 -0.52 11.54
C ILE A 832 -34.60 0.98 11.43
N GLU A 833 -34.71 1.58 10.25
CA GLU A 833 -34.43 2.99 9.98
C GLU A 833 -35.38 3.91 10.75
N ARG A 834 -36.70 3.64 10.70
CA ARG A 834 -37.71 4.36 11.51
C ARG A 834 -37.42 4.23 13.00
N SER A 835 -37.05 3.04 13.43
CA SER A 835 -36.69 2.78 14.82
C SER A 835 -35.44 3.54 15.27
N LEU A 836 -34.46 3.74 14.40
CA LEU A 836 -33.27 4.57 14.65
C LEU A 836 -33.63 6.06 14.82
N GLY A 837 -34.61 6.57 14.06
CA GLY A 837 -35.01 7.98 14.05
C GLY A 837 -35.96 8.40 15.20
N GLN A 838 -36.55 7.45 15.94
CA GLN A 838 -37.47 7.79 17.06
C GLN A 838 -36.69 8.33 18.28
N PRO A 839 -37.26 9.31 19.05
CA PRO A 839 -36.66 9.75 20.31
C PRO A 839 -36.60 8.60 21.33
N GLU A 840 -35.68 8.69 22.30
CA GLU A 840 -35.51 7.69 23.37
C GLU A 840 -36.84 7.41 24.08
N VAL A 841 -37.33 6.17 24.02
CA VAL A 841 -38.48 5.73 24.81
C VAL A 841 -38.07 5.59 26.28
N VAL A 842 -38.34 6.58 27.07
CA VAL A 842 -38.24 6.47 28.54
C VAL A 842 -39.35 5.56 29.01
N SER A 843 -39.08 4.29 29.28
CA SER A 843 -40.05 3.39 29.90
C SER A 843 -40.31 3.82 31.34
N SER A 844 -41.45 4.48 31.57
CA SER A 844 -42.04 4.60 32.89
C SER A 844 -42.80 3.30 33.21
N SER A 845 -42.08 2.29 33.66
CA SER A 845 -42.68 1.17 34.41
C SER A 845 -41.61 0.49 35.26
N ARG A 846 -41.55 0.80 36.52
CA ARG A 846 -40.94 -0.05 37.53
C ARG A 846 -41.80 -1.31 37.64
N PRO A 847 -41.27 -2.51 37.53
CA PRO A 847 -41.97 -3.70 38.04
C PRO A 847 -41.72 -3.81 39.55
N ASN A 848 -42.77 -4.11 40.26
CA ASN A 848 -42.74 -4.58 41.65
C ASN A 848 -41.89 -5.85 41.84
#